data_7a8a1f976852bfe3cb502aa639d630e4
#
_entry.id   7a8a1f976852bfe3cb502aa639d630e4
#
_cell.length_a   1.000
_cell.length_b   1.000
_cell.length_c   1.000
_cell.angle_alpha   90.00
_cell.angle_beta   90.00
_cell.angle_gamma   90.00
#
_symmetry.space_group_name_H-M   'P 1'
#
loop_
_entity.id
_entity.type
_entity.pdbx_description
1 polymer ?
#
loop_
_entity_poly.entity_id
_entity_poly.type
_entity_poly.pdbx_seq_one_letter_code
_entity_poly.pdbx_strand_id
1 'polypeptide(L)'
;MIKLQNKGVTLQGGVPTPAEAVFPAGRDKTMAYQILRRHDRPCGDGSMHLTFDSLISHDITYVGVIQTAKASGMTEFPVPYVLTNCHNSLCAVGGTINEDDHVFGLSAAVKYGGDYVPANQAVIHQYAREIMSGCGRMILGSDSHTRYGALGTMGIGEGGPEIVKQLLRNTYDIAAPEVILVWLTGQPPQGVGPHDVAIALCGAVYKNGFVKNKVLEFAGPAVSQLPMDYRIGIDVMTTETACLSSIWETDDAVAEYLAIHGRPETFTALHPQDGAYYDGMITIDLSRMEPMAALPFHPSEAVTLRELIHDPGDHLREVEKRAEAQFGGKAGLHLTDKLVNGKLMVDQGIIAGCAGGMYDNIAEAAAILNGHDTGSGYFSLSVYPPSVPVNLELMENGVQQSLLASGALFKPCFCGPCFGAGDVPANNGLSIRHTTRNFPNREGSKPSDGQLAGVILMDARSIAATARNHGVLTSAADVDYTPPAPVQRRFDRNVYDRRVYFGFGHARPDAPLKYGPNIAEWPAIPALADDLLMQVASVLRDEVTTTDELIPSGETSSYRSNPLKLAEFALSRRDPDYVPRAKATQVLEASRAAGAVPPALAEVLRSLDLPESALARMHIGSVIFANKPGDGSAREQAASCQRVLGGCANICYEFATKRYRSNCVNWGMLPFTLAEGAAFDGDAGDFVYVPGVREKLARGDEEFPAVLVHKGKAQPITLYLKNTSAEERELLLTGCLMNHYAAQNRR
;
A
#
# COMPACT_ATOMS: atom_id res chain seq x y z
N MET A 1 -18.45 21.52 -1.94
CA MET A 1 -17.75 20.33 -1.44
C MET A 1 -16.24 20.48 -1.67
N ILE A 2 -15.64 19.91 -2.71
CA ILE A 2 -14.18 19.98 -2.97
C ILE A 2 -13.89 20.85 -4.19
N LYS A 3 -12.84 21.70 -4.09
CA LYS A 3 -12.34 22.51 -5.22
C LYS A 3 -10.83 22.34 -5.34
N LEU A 4 -10.33 22.15 -6.57
CA LEU A 4 -8.91 22.02 -6.89
C LEU A 4 -8.41 23.32 -7.52
N GLN A 5 -7.22 23.76 -7.11
CA GLN A 5 -6.51 24.91 -7.66
C GLN A 5 -5.09 24.48 -8.05
N ASN A 6 -4.81 24.45 -9.36
CA ASN A 6 -3.51 24.05 -9.91
C ASN A 6 -2.44 25.15 -9.79
N LYS A 7 -2.84 26.40 -9.56
CA LYS A 7 -1.90 27.51 -9.36
C LYS A 7 -1.39 27.50 -7.94
N GLY A 8 -0.11 27.82 -7.76
CA GLY A 8 0.49 27.93 -6.44
C GLY A 8 -0.24 28.95 -5.56
N VAL A 9 -0.17 28.72 -4.26
CA VAL A 9 -0.72 29.63 -3.24
C VAL A 9 0.35 29.94 -2.20
N THR A 10 0.22 31.12 -1.57
CA THR A 10 1.06 31.54 -0.46
C THR A 10 0.17 31.86 0.73
N LEU A 11 0.57 31.46 1.92
CA LEU A 11 -0.10 31.84 3.16
C LEU A 11 0.35 33.26 3.54
N GLN A 12 -0.60 34.18 3.62
CA GLN A 12 -0.38 35.58 4.05
C GLN A 12 -1.30 35.90 5.21
N GLY A 13 -0.74 36.19 6.39
CA GLY A 13 -1.52 36.37 7.59
C GLY A 13 -2.43 35.21 7.95
N GLY A 14 -2.00 33.98 7.66
CA GLY A 14 -2.76 32.75 7.90
C GLY A 14 -3.87 32.46 6.89
N VAL A 15 -3.97 33.21 5.78
CA VAL A 15 -4.99 33.04 4.74
C VAL A 15 -4.33 32.65 3.41
N PRO A 16 -4.82 31.61 2.70
CA PRO A 16 -4.30 31.26 1.38
C PRO A 16 -4.62 32.33 0.36
N THR A 17 -3.60 32.86 -0.33
CA THR A 17 -3.70 33.81 -1.43
C THR A 17 -3.04 33.25 -2.69
N PRO A 18 -3.57 33.51 -3.90
CA PRO A 18 -2.91 33.07 -5.13
C PRO A 18 -1.48 33.60 -5.21
N ALA A 19 -0.52 32.74 -5.52
CA ALA A 19 0.86 33.14 -5.74
C ALA A 19 1.02 33.78 -7.13
N GLU A 20 1.76 34.88 -7.21
CA GLU A 20 2.04 35.58 -8.50
C GLU A 20 3.02 34.76 -9.37
N ALA A 21 3.93 34.02 -8.73
CA ALA A 21 4.95 33.19 -9.38
C ALA A 21 5.26 31.94 -8.55
N VAL A 22 5.91 30.95 -9.18
CA VAL A 22 6.44 29.77 -8.48
C VAL A 22 7.56 30.20 -7.54
N PHE A 23 7.45 29.88 -6.26
CA PHE A 23 8.41 30.28 -5.23
C PHE A 23 8.89 29.06 -4.41
N PRO A 24 9.78 28.21 -4.97
CA PRO A 24 10.21 26.97 -4.31
C PRO A 24 10.86 27.18 -2.93
N ALA A 25 11.57 28.29 -2.71
CA ALA A 25 12.15 28.61 -1.41
C ALA A 25 11.09 28.84 -0.31
N GLY A 26 9.86 29.21 -0.68
CA GLY A 26 8.74 29.31 0.26
C GLY A 26 8.26 27.97 0.79
N ARG A 27 8.60 26.84 0.14
CA ARG A 27 8.29 25.48 0.65
C ARG A 27 8.96 25.22 2.00
N ASP A 28 10.14 25.77 2.27
CA ASP A 28 10.85 25.59 3.55
C ASP A 28 10.03 26.08 4.76
N LYS A 29 9.01 26.91 4.51
CA LYS A 29 8.07 27.42 5.52
C LYS A 29 6.86 26.52 5.76
N THR A 30 6.64 25.49 4.94
CA THR A 30 5.59 24.50 5.13
C THR A 30 5.95 23.55 6.28
N MET A 31 4.96 22.95 6.93
CA MET A 31 5.19 21.93 7.96
C MET A 31 5.93 20.72 7.37
N ALA A 32 5.57 20.33 6.15
CA ALA A 32 6.22 19.24 5.44
C ALA A 32 7.74 19.45 5.33
N TYR A 33 8.18 20.60 4.87
CA TYR A 33 9.61 20.88 4.72
C TYR A 33 10.32 21.14 6.06
N GLN A 34 9.64 21.67 7.07
CA GLN A 34 10.19 21.77 8.41
C GLN A 34 10.58 20.37 8.96
N ILE A 35 9.81 19.32 8.64
CA ILE A 35 10.11 17.94 9.02
C ILE A 35 11.15 17.33 8.10
N LEU A 36 10.96 17.40 6.78
CA LEU A 36 11.88 16.82 5.80
C LEU A 36 13.31 17.34 5.96
N ARG A 37 13.52 18.66 6.16
CA ARG A 37 14.85 19.25 6.34
C ARG A 37 15.59 18.76 7.59
N ARG A 38 14.87 18.40 8.64
CA ARG A 38 15.47 17.84 9.87
C ARG A 38 15.99 16.41 9.67
N HIS A 39 15.40 15.68 8.73
CA HIS A 39 15.72 14.29 8.45
C HIS A 39 16.56 14.10 7.19
N ASP A 40 16.83 15.18 6.47
CA ASP A 40 17.64 15.18 5.27
C ASP A 40 19.14 15.18 5.61
N ARG A 41 19.90 14.37 4.90
CA ARG A 41 21.37 14.33 4.90
C ARG A 41 21.88 14.80 3.54
N PRO A 42 21.90 16.10 3.24
CA PRO A 42 22.17 16.61 1.91
C PRO A 42 23.58 16.23 1.44
N CYS A 43 23.69 15.66 0.23
CA CYS A 43 24.95 15.33 -0.41
C CYS A 43 25.31 16.23 -1.61
N GLY A 44 24.46 17.21 -1.93
CA GLY A 44 24.72 18.22 -2.97
C GLY A 44 24.31 17.82 -4.39
N ASP A 45 23.57 16.70 -4.56
CA ASP A 45 23.07 16.22 -5.85
C ASP A 45 21.68 16.76 -6.22
N GLY A 46 21.07 17.59 -5.35
CA GLY A 46 19.74 18.16 -5.53
C GLY A 46 18.58 17.27 -5.09
N SER A 47 18.88 16.07 -4.60
CA SER A 47 17.91 15.15 -3.99
C SER A 47 17.85 15.33 -2.48
N MET A 48 16.80 14.78 -1.85
CA MET A 48 16.71 14.62 -0.40
C MET A 48 17.09 13.18 -0.02
N HIS A 49 17.96 13.06 0.98
CA HIS A 49 18.48 11.79 1.52
C HIS A 49 17.96 11.58 2.93
N LEU A 50 16.73 11.02 3.03
CA LEU A 50 15.99 11.00 4.29
C LEU A 50 16.37 9.82 5.19
N THR A 51 16.42 10.10 6.49
CA THR A 51 16.49 9.09 7.56
C THR A 51 15.23 9.14 8.39
N PHE A 52 14.92 8.07 9.12
CA PHE A 52 13.69 7.94 9.90
C PHE A 52 14.02 7.72 11.38
N ASP A 53 13.14 8.24 12.25
CA ASP A 53 13.27 8.05 13.71
C ASP A 53 12.94 6.62 14.13
N SER A 54 12.05 5.94 13.39
CA SER A 54 11.67 4.57 13.66
C SER A 54 11.07 3.88 12.43
N LEU A 55 11.06 2.54 12.49
CA LEU A 55 10.54 1.66 11.45
C LEU A 55 9.42 0.80 12.02
N ILE A 56 8.48 0.39 11.15
CA ILE A 56 7.40 -0.51 11.54
C ILE A 56 7.02 -1.46 10.38
N SER A 57 6.83 -2.73 10.70
CA SER A 57 6.41 -3.75 9.73
C SER A 57 5.39 -4.71 10.33
N HIS A 58 4.68 -5.42 9.45
CA HIS A 58 3.69 -6.42 9.84
C HIS A 58 4.10 -7.83 9.39
N ASP A 59 3.39 -8.83 9.91
CA ASP A 59 3.68 -10.26 9.78
C ASP A 59 3.76 -10.79 8.34
N ILE A 60 3.15 -10.14 7.37
CA ILE A 60 3.31 -10.54 5.96
C ILE A 60 4.50 -9.88 5.25
N THR A 61 5.34 -9.09 5.94
CA THR A 61 6.49 -8.40 5.34
C THR A 61 7.79 -8.55 6.11
N TYR A 62 7.77 -8.52 7.46
CA TYR A 62 9.00 -8.41 8.24
C TYR A 62 9.94 -9.61 8.07
N VAL A 63 9.42 -10.83 7.83
CA VAL A 63 10.29 -12.00 7.61
C VAL A 63 11.19 -11.78 6.40
N GLY A 64 10.59 -11.40 5.26
CA GLY A 64 11.35 -11.10 4.04
C GLY A 64 12.30 -9.91 4.20
N VAL A 65 11.86 -8.84 4.89
CA VAL A 65 12.70 -7.67 5.22
C VAL A 65 13.93 -8.10 6.02
N ILE A 66 13.75 -8.86 7.11
CA ILE A 66 14.83 -9.29 7.99
C ILE A 66 15.77 -10.25 7.26
N GLN A 67 15.25 -11.17 6.45
CA GLN A 67 16.06 -12.07 5.65
C GLN A 67 16.91 -11.32 4.61
N THR A 68 16.33 -10.31 3.96
CA THR A 68 17.03 -9.44 3.01
C THR A 68 18.12 -8.63 3.71
N ALA A 69 17.80 -8.01 4.86
CA ALA A 69 18.77 -7.24 5.65
C ALA A 69 19.90 -8.11 6.17
N LYS A 70 19.59 -9.33 6.66
CA LYS A 70 20.60 -10.32 7.09
C LYS A 70 21.51 -10.71 5.92
N ALA A 71 20.98 -11.01 4.75
CA ALA A 71 21.75 -11.33 3.55
C ALA A 71 22.61 -10.15 3.09
N SER A 72 22.23 -8.93 3.41
CA SER A 72 22.95 -7.68 3.14
C SER A 72 24.01 -7.33 4.20
N GLY A 73 24.16 -8.13 5.27
CA GLY A 73 25.16 -7.95 6.31
C GLY A 73 24.70 -7.20 7.56
N MET A 74 23.40 -7.05 7.79
CA MET A 74 22.86 -6.46 9.02
C MET A 74 23.23 -7.28 10.26
N THR A 75 23.64 -6.61 11.33
CA THR A 75 24.02 -7.22 12.62
C THR A 75 23.09 -6.85 13.78
N GLU A 76 22.42 -5.70 13.70
CA GLU A 76 21.49 -5.18 14.71
C GLU A 76 20.48 -4.23 14.07
N PHE A 77 19.38 -3.91 14.73
CA PHE A 77 18.48 -2.84 14.33
C PHE A 77 19.01 -1.48 14.80
N PRO A 78 19.41 -0.59 13.88
CA PRO A 78 20.10 0.66 14.24
C PRO A 78 19.16 1.76 14.76
N VAL A 79 17.87 1.61 14.53
CA VAL A 79 16.79 2.50 14.97
C VAL A 79 15.65 1.64 15.52
N PRO A 80 14.74 2.19 16.34
CA PRO A 80 13.57 1.45 16.81
C PRO A 80 12.85 0.80 15.65
N TYR A 81 12.75 -0.53 15.66
CA TYR A 81 12.02 -1.30 14.65
C TYR A 81 10.98 -2.19 15.31
N VAL A 82 9.71 -1.93 14.99
CA VAL A 82 8.56 -2.61 15.55
C VAL A 82 8.03 -3.65 14.57
N LEU A 83 7.90 -4.90 15.05
CA LEU A 83 7.35 -6.04 14.33
C LEU A 83 5.94 -6.33 14.85
N THR A 84 4.91 -6.10 14.05
CA THR A 84 3.51 -6.30 14.44
C THR A 84 2.90 -7.53 13.77
N ASN A 85 1.95 -8.17 14.44
CA ASN A 85 1.28 -9.38 13.96
C ASN A 85 -0.22 -9.13 13.82
N CYS A 86 -0.62 -8.41 12.78
CA CYS A 86 -1.99 -7.92 12.63
C CYS A 86 -2.66 -8.28 11.30
N HIS A 87 -1.90 -8.74 10.30
CA HIS A 87 -2.45 -9.10 9.00
C HIS A 87 -2.84 -10.57 8.93
N ASN A 88 -1.93 -11.48 9.23
CA ASN A 88 -2.25 -12.90 9.34
C ASN A 88 -2.80 -13.28 10.73
N SER A 89 -2.33 -12.64 11.80
CA SER A 89 -2.88 -12.73 13.17
C SER A 89 -3.30 -14.14 13.61
N LEU A 90 -2.51 -15.16 13.33
CA LEU A 90 -2.82 -16.55 13.63
C LEU A 90 -4.01 -17.12 12.84
N CYS A 91 -4.37 -16.54 11.71
CA CYS A 91 -5.40 -17.08 10.83
C CYS A 91 -5.04 -18.50 10.37
N ALA A 92 -5.98 -19.41 10.47
CA ALA A 92 -5.81 -20.77 9.98
C ALA A 92 -5.80 -20.83 8.44
N VAL A 93 -4.68 -21.26 7.87
CA VAL A 93 -4.54 -21.50 6.42
C VAL A 93 -4.19 -22.96 6.11
N GLY A 94 -4.38 -23.84 7.07
CA GLY A 94 -4.02 -25.25 6.97
C GLY A 94 -2.55 -25.48 7.32
N GLY A 95 -2.21 -25.54 8.62
CA GLY A 95 -0.85 -25.78 9.12
C GLY A 95 -0.33 -24.65 10.04
N THR A 96 0.96 -24.69 10.32
CA THR A 96 1.64 -23.82 11.31
C THR A 96 2.18 -22.52 10.71
N ILE A 97 1.94 -22.26 9.44
CA ILE A 97 2.65 -21.30 8.59
C ILE A 97 2.69 -19.88 9.17
N ASN A 98 1.57 -19.38 9.69
CA ASN A 98 1.50 -18.03 10.25
C ASN A 98 2.15 -17.94 11.62
N GLU A 99 2.01 -19.00 12.45
CA GLU A 99 2.65 -19.04 13.76
C GLU A 99 4.17 -19.17 13.63
N ASP A 100 4.68 -19.88 12.63
CA ASP A 100 6.11 -19.96 12.34
C ASP A 100 6.69 -18.58 12.04
N ASP A 101 5.98 -17.74 11.27
CA ASP A 101 6.39 -16.36 11.01
C ASP A 101 6.43 -15.52 12.30
N HIS A 102 5.46 -15.71 13.20
CA HIS A 102 5.42 -15.01 14.49
C HIS A 102 6.57 -15.45 15.42
N VAL A 103 6.87 -16.75 15.46
CA VAL A 103 8.01 -17.29 16.23
C VAL A 103 9.34 -16.78 15.67
N PHE A 104 9.48 -16.70 14.34
CA PHE A 104 10.63 -16.07 13.70
C PHE A 104 10.74 -14.60 14.08
N GLY A 105 9.64 -13.84 14.00
CA GLY A 105 9.60 -12.40 14.32
C GLY A 105 10.07 -12.11 15.74
N LEU A 106 9.56 -12.85 16.74
CA LEU A 106 10.01 -12.71 18.12
C LEU A 106 11.50 -13.05 18.27
N SER A 107 11.96 -14.14 17.63
CA SER A 107 13.38 -14.53 17.71
C SER A 107 14.29 -13.47 17.06
N ALA A 108 13.84 -12.82 16.00
CA ALA A 108 14.55 -11.76 15.34
C ALA A 108 14.58 -10.46 16.18
N ALA A 109 13.46 -10.10 16.82
CA ALA A 109 13.41 -8.98 17.75
C ALA A 109 14.39 -9.18 18.91
N VAL A 110 14.48 -10.39 19.47
CA VAL A 110 15.44 -10.74 20.52
C VAL A 110 16.88 -10.64 20.01
N LYS A 111 17.15 -11.19 18.81
CA LYS A 111 18.52 -11.24 18.25
C LYS A 111 19.03 -9.86 17.87
N TYR A 112 18.23 -9.08 17.17
CA TYR A 112 18.66 -7.82 16.57
C TYR A 112 18.28 -6.58 17.39
N GLY A 113 17.53 -6.73 18.50
CA GLY A 113 17.14 -5.62 19.37
C GLY A 113 15.97 -4.81 18.80
N GLY A 114 14.84 -5.46 18.51
CA GLY A 114 13.60 -4.81 18.07
C GLY A 114 12.46 -5.04 19.03
N ASP A 115 11.34 -4.38 18.78
CA ASP A 115 10.10 -4.57 19.53
C ASP A 115 9.17 -5.54 18.78
N TYR A 116 8.46 -6.38 19.51
CA TYR A 116 7.56 -7.37 18.94
C TYR A 116 6.16 -7.29 19.58
N VAL A 117 5.16 -6.98 18.75
CA VAL A 117 3.75 -6.88 19.14
C VAL A 117 3.03 -8.16 18.74
N PRO A 118 2.56 -8.97 19.69
CA PRO A 118 1.87 -10.23 19.40
C PRO A 118 0.56 -10.02 18.62
N ALA A 119 0.05 -11.10 18.03
CA ALA A 119 -1.23 -11.11 17.34
C ALA A 119 -2.38 -10.62 18.22
N ASN A 120 -3.35 -9.97 17.61
CA ASN A 120 -4.58 -9.46 18.23
C ASN A 120 -4.39 -8.43 19.36
N GLN A 121 -3.21 -7.79 19.45
CA GLN A 121 -2.98 -6.67 20.40
C GLN A 121 -3.36 -5.33 19.80
N ALA A 122 -2.94 -5.08 18.58
CA ALA A 122 -3.30 -3.87 17.83
C ALA A 122 -3.07 -4.09 16.32
N VAL A 123 -3.81 -3.37 15.48
CA VAL A 123 -3.41 -3.20 14.08
C VAL A 123 -2.19 -2.28 14.02
N ILE A 124 -1.32 -2.51 13.03
CA ILE A 124 -0.02 -1.82 12.88
C ILE A 124 -0.12 -0.31 13.07
N HIS A 125 -1.05 0.35 12.38
CA HIS A 125 -1.13 1.81 12.40
C HIS A 125 -1.69 2.36 13.70
N GLN A 126 -2.54 1.60 14.39
CA GLN A 126 -3.02 2.02 15.70
C GLN A 126 -1.92 1.91 16.76
N TYR A 127 -1.14 0.83 16.75
CA TYR A 127 0.03 0.72 17.62
C TYR A 127 1.00 1.87 17.41
N ALA A 128 1.29 2.22 16.14
CA ALA A 128 2.17 3.33 15.82
C ALA A 128 1.64 4.67 16.35
N ARG A 129 0.33 4.92 16.23
CA ARG A 129 -0.32 6.12 16.77
C ARG A 129 -0.24 6.19 18.29
N GLU A 130 -0.52 5.07 18.97
CA GLU A 130 -0.55 4.98 20.43
C GLU A 130 0.85 5.04 21.07
N ILE A 131 1.89 4.48 20.41
CA ILE A 131 3.21 4.27 21.03
C ILE A 131 4.35 5.05 20.35
N MET A 132 4.32 5.23 19.02
CA MET A 132 5.50 5.69 18.27
C MET A 132 5.41 7.14 17.79
N SER A 133 4.19 7.63 17.49
CA SER A 133 3.96 8.96 16.90
C SER A 133 4.38 10.08 17.85
N GLY A 134 4.84 11.20 17.28
CA GLY A 134 5.19 12.44 17.97
C GLY A 134 5.42 13.54 16.95
N CYS A 135 5.16 14.79 17.32
CA CYS A 135 5.23 15.92 16.40
C CYS A 135 6.65 16.11 15.85
N GLY A 136 6.76 16.26 14.54
CA GLY A 136 8.03 16.46 13.85
C GLY A 136 8.83 15.20 13.59
N ARG A 137 8.33 14.01 13.94
CA ARG A 137 8.97 12.72 13.67
C ARG A 137 8.68 12.22 12.26
N MET A 138 9.54 11.31 11.78
CA MET A 138 9.34 10.52 10.56
C MET A 138 9.35 9.03 10.86
N ILE A 139 8.36 8.31 10.34
CA ILE A 139 8.25 6.85 10.46
C ILE A 139 8.15 6.22 9.07
N LEU A 140 9.03 5.23 8.79
CA LEU A 140 8.94 4.41 7.59
C LEU A 140 8.28 3.07 7.93
N GLY A 141 7.24 2.71 7.18
CA GLY A 141 6.55 1.44 7.36
C GLY A 141 6.54 0.58 6.10
N SER A 142 6.52 -0.73 6.28
CA SER A 142 6.35 -1.67 5.16
C SER A 142 4.90 -1.79 4.69
N ASP A 143 3.96 -1.15 5.37
CA ASP A 143 2.57 -1.02 4.95
C ASP A 143 2.31 0.33 4.28
N SER A 144 1.51 0.31 3.21
CA SER A 144 1.19 1.51 2.43
C SER A 144 0.38 2.57 3.18
N HIS A 145 -0.40 2.17 4.21
CA HIS A 145 -1.18 3.09 5.04
C HIS A 145 -0.39 3.69 6.22
N THR A 146 0.93 3.66 6.16
CA THR A 146 1.79 4.37 7.12
C THR A 146 1.58 5.87 6.98
N ARG A 147 0.56 6.38 7.67
CA ARG A 147 0.11 7.78 7.69
C ARG A 147 -0.22 8.15 9.14
N TYR A 148 0.49 9.13 9.67
CA TYR A 148 0.35 9.59 11.05
C TYR A 148 0.38 11.12 11.12
N GLY A 149 0.11 11.78 9.98
CA GLY A 149 0.14 13.22 9.82
C GLY A 149 -0.79 13.95 10.79
N ALA A 150 -1.96 13.38 11.08
CA ALA A 150 -2.91 13.92 12.05
C ALA A 150 -2.33 14.06 13.47
N LEU A 151 -1.25 13.33 13.79
CA LEU A 151 -0.49 13.42 15.05
C LEU A 151 0.85 14.15 14.89
N GLY A 152 1.01 14.95 13.85
CA GLY A 152 2.23 15.69 13.57
C GLY A 152 3.43 14.83 13.17
N THR A 153 3.22 13.55 12.82
CA THR A 153 4.27 12.62 12.41
C THR A 153 4.16 12.33 10.92
N MET A 154 5.22 12.56 10.16
CA MET A 154 5.23 12.22 8.75
C MET A 154 5.48 10.72 8.57
N GLY A 155 4.44 9.98 8.16
CA GLY A 155 4.52 8.55 7.86
C GLY A 155 4.68 8.31 6.36
N ILE A 156 5.65 7.45 5.98
CA ILE A 156 5.84 7.02 4.60
C ILE A 156 5.73 5.49 4.55
N GLY A 157 4.87 4.99 3.67
CA GLY A 157 4.70 3.55 3.44
C GLY A 157 5.45 3.11 2.19
N GLU A 158 6.41 2.18 2.34
CA GLU A 158 7.25 1.69 1.25
C GLU A 158 7.38 0.16 1.25
N GLY A 159 8.07 -0.38 0.24
CA GLY A 159 8.40 -1.80 0.17
C GLY A 159 9.53 -2.22 1.11
N GLY A 160 9.68 -3.52 1.31
CA GLY A 160 10.71 -4.11 2.15
C GLY A 160 12.14 -3.60 1.90
N PRO A 161 12.59 -3.46 0.64
CA PRO A 161 13.93 -2.97 0.34
C PRO A 161 14.26 -1.58 0.92
N GLU A 162 13.29 -0.67 0.99
CA GLU A 162 13.52 0.66 1.58
C GLU A 162 13.67 0.57 3.12
N ILE A 163 12.94 -0.33 3.77
CA ILE A 163 13.17 -0.66 5.20
C ILE A 163 14.59 -1.24 5.37
N VAL A 164 15.01 -2.15 4.49
CA VAL A 164 16.36 -2.76 4.52
C VAL A 164 17.44 -1.70 4.43
N LYS A 165 17.31 -0.70 3.56
CA LYS A 165 18.27 0.43 3.48
C LYS A 165 18.42 1.14 4.81
N GLN A 166 17.31 1.43 5.51
CA GLN A 166 17.37 2.04 6.84
C GLN A 166 18.03 1.11 7.87
N LEU A 167 17.75 -0.19 7.82
CA LEU A 167 18.40 -1.19 8.69
C LEU A 167 19.89 -1.32 8.42
N LEU A 168 20.36 -0.91 7.24
CA LEU A 168 21.77 -0.83 6.87
C LEU A 168 22.36 0.57 7.04
N ARG A 169 21.67 1.50 7.72
CA ARG A 169 22.06 2.91 7.97
C ARG A 169 22.20 3.75 6.70
N ASN A 170 21.54 3.34 5.61
CA ASN A 170 21.43 4.10 4.37
C ASN A 170 20.21 5.02 4.38
N THR A 171 20.09 5.87 3.37
CA THR A 171 19.04 6.86 3.25
C THR A 171 17.90 6.40 2.33
N TYR A 172 16.78 7.07 2.44
CA TYR A 172 15.66 7.01 1.50
C TYR A 172 15.72 8.23 0.58
N ASP A 173 16.06 8.00 -0.68
CA ASP A 173 16.40 9.06 -1.62
C ASP A 173 15.21 9.45 -2.49
N ILE A 174 14.84 10.73 -2.45
CA ILE A 174 13.73 11.27 -3.22
C ILE A 174 14.07 12.63 -3.82
N ALA A 175 13.46 12.96 -4.95
CA ALA A 175 13.40 14.35 -5.39
C ALA A 175 12.60 15.18 -4.39
N ALA A 176 12.99 16.43 -4.17
CA ALA A 176 12.28 17.35 -3.28
C ALA A 176 10.78 17.43 -3.69
N PRO A 177 9.85 17.00 -2.83
CA PRO A 177 8.45 16.86 -3.21
C PRO A 177 7.74 18.22 -3.30
N GLU A 178 6.76 18.31 -4.19
CA GLU A 178 5.77 19.38 -4.16
C GLU A 178 4.85 19.21 -2.95
N VAL A 179 4.32 20.33 -2.43
CA VAL A 179 3.39 20.37 -1.30
C VAL A 179 2.06 20.96 -1.75
N ILE A 180 0.99 20.26 -1.46
CA ILE A 180 -0.38 20.70 -1.75
C ILE A 180 -1.07 21.06 -0.43
N LEU A 181 -1.55 22.29 -0.34
CA LEU A 181 -2.36 22.74 0.80
C LEU A 181 -3.76 22.14 0.72
N VAL A 182 -4.19 21.43 1.76
CA VAL A 182 -5.58 21.02 1.94
C VAL A 182 -6.22 21.93 2.97
N TRP A 183 -7.04 22.87 2.48
CA TRP A 183 -7.65 23.90 3.30
C TRP A 183 -9.06 23.50 3.72
N LEU A 184 -9.22 23.25 5.03
CA LEU A 184 -10.47 22.77 5.62
C LEU A 184 -11.29 23.92 6.20
N THR A 185 -12.57 23.99 5.82
CA THR A 185 -13.54 24.96 6.32
C THR A 185 -14.86 24.32 6.69
N GLY A 186 -15.67 24.96 7.54
CA GLY A 186 -16.97 24.47 7.97
C GLY A 186 -16.89 23.27 8.92
N GLN A 187 -18.05 22.74 9.27
CA GLN A 187 -18.19 21.54 10.12
C GLN A 187 -19.01 20.48 9.40
N PRO A 188 -18.66 19.19 9.52
CA PRO A 188 -19.44 18.12 8.89
C PRO A 188 -20.85 18.06 9.49
N PRO A 189 -21.89 17.85 8.66
CA PRO A 189 -23.24 17.58 9.14
C PRO A 189 -23.30 16.27 9.94
N GLN A 190 -24.33 16.11 10.77
CA GLN A 190 -24.62 14.84 11.42
C GLN A 190 -24.80 13.73 10.38
N GLY A 191 -24.27 12.54 10.65
CA GLY A 191 -24.30 11.40 9.75
C GLY A 191 -23.17 11.38 8.72
N VAL A 192 -22.35 12.44 8.64
CA VAL A 192 -21.15 12.49 7.79
C VAL A 192 -19.92 12.18 8.63
N GLY A 193 -19.21 11.13 8.28
CA GLY A 193 -18.02 10.68 8.98
C GLY A 193 -16.71 10.97 8.22
N PRO A 194 -15.57 10.61 8.81
CA PRO A 194 -14.26 10.85 8.21
C PRO A 194 -14.07 10.11 6.88
N HIS A 195 -14.69 8.96 6.72
CA HIS A 195 -14.56 8.17 5.50
C HIS A 195 -15.28 8.80 4.31
N ASP A 196 -16.36 9.52 4.56
CA ASP A 196 -17.06 10.29 3.52
C ASP A 196 -16.16 11.37 2.93
N VAL A 197 -15.45 12.11 3.79
CA VAL A 197 -14.48 13.13 3.36
C VAL A 197 -13.33 12.48 2.58
N ALA A 198 -12.82 11.37 3.07
CA ALA A 198 -11.71 10.65 2.44
C ALA A 198 -12.08 10.09 1.06
N ILE A 199 -13.25 9.47 0.92
CA ILE A 199 -13.76 8.96 -0.36
C ILE A 199 -13.95 10.11 -1.35
N ALA A 200 -14.55 11.22 -0.92
CA ALA A 200 -14.72 12.40 -1.76
C ALA A 200 -13.38 12.99 -2.22
N LEU A 201 -12.37 13.03 -1.33
CA LEU A 201 -11.02 13.47 -1.67
C LEU A 201 -10.38 12.52 -2.71
N CYS A 202 -10.43 11.20 -2.50
CA CYS A 202 -9.91 10.23 -3.45
C CYS A 202 -10.56 10.39 -4.83
N GLY A 203 -11.88 10.52 -4.88
CA GLY A 203 -12.61 10.75 -6.12
C GLY A 203 -12.21 12.03 -6.85
N ALA A 204 -11.90 13.09 -6.11
CA ALA A 204 -11.54 14.38 -6.69
C ALA A 204 -10.11 14.42 -7.28
N VAL A 205 -9.15 13.66 -6.73
CA VAL A 205 -7.72 13.86 -7.02
C VAL A 205 -7.00 12.67 -7.65
N TYR A 206 -7.54 11.45 -7.54
CA TYR A 206 -6.81 10.26 -7.98
C TYR A 206 -6.68 10.17 -9.51
N LYS A 207 -7.83 10.22 -10.23
CA LYS A 207 -7.87 10.02 -11.68
C LYS A 207 -7.09 11.08 -12.48
N ASN A 208 -7.00 12.31 -11.96
CA ASN A 208 -6.26 13.40 -12.59
C ASN A 208 -4.80 13.52 -12.12
N GLY A 209 -4.37 12.68 -11.16
CA GLY A 209 -3.01 12.66 -10.62
C GLY A 209 -2.60 13.94 -9.87
N PHE A 210 -3.54 14.76 -9.44
CA PHE A 210 -3.29 16.10 -8.87
C PHE A 210 -2.29 16.08 -7.70
N VAL A 211 -2.33 15.03 -6.88
CA VAL A 211 -1.48 14.88 -5.68
C VAL A 211 -0.45 13.76 -5.78
N LYS A 212 -0.31 13.14 -6.95
CA LYS A 212 0.59 12.00 -7.16
C LYS A 212 2.04 12.35 -6.77
N ASN A 213 2.62 11.59 -5.83
CA ASN A 213 3.98 11.77 -5.29
C ASN A 213 4.24 13.11 -4.56
N LYS A 214 3.19 13.86 -4.21
CA LYS A 214 3.29 15.12 -3.47
C LYS A 214 2.95 14.91 -2.00
N VAL A 215 3.28 15.87 -1.13
CA VAL A 215 2.87 15.87 0.26
C VAL A 215 1.58 16.67 0.42
N LEU A 216 0.59 16.11 1.11
CA LEU A 216 -0.62 16.82 1.49
C LEU A 216 -0.42 17.47 2.86
N GLU A 217 -0.63 18.78 2.94
CA GLU A 217 -0.54 19.54 4.17
C GLU A 217 -1.92 20.09 4.55
N PHE A 218 -2.49 19.55 5.62
CA PHE A 218 -3.83 19.89 6.09
C PHE A 218 -3.77 21.06 7.07
N ALA A 219 -4.47 22.14 6.75
CA ALA A 219 -4.56 23.34 7.55
C ALA A 219 -5.94 23.99 7.37
N GLY A 220 -6.20 25.03 8.14
CA GLY A 220 -7.40 25.84 8.01
C GLY A 220 -8.31 25.83 9.25
N PRO A 221 -9.31 26.71 9.28
CA PRO A 221 -10.09 26.98 10.48
C PRO A 221 -10.92 25.82 11.00
N ALA A 222 -11.17 24.78 10.18
CA ALA A 222 -11.90 23.61 10.61
C ALA A 222 -11.03 22.57 11.33
N VAL A 223 -9.70 22.58 11.20
CA VAL A 223 -8.82 21.57 11.78
C VAL A 223 -9.04 21.44 13.28
N SER A 224 -8.98 22.54 14.03
CA SER A 224 -9.14 22.54 15.49
C SER A 224 -10.54 22.15 15.99
N GLN A 225 -11.51 22.06 15.09
CA GLN A 225 -12.89 21.69 15.41
C GLN A 225 -13.18 20.20 15.19
N LEU A 226 -12.24 19.46 14.55
CA LEU A 226 -12.39 18.03 14.28
C LEU A 226 -11.80 17.20 15.42
N PRO A 227 -12.51 16.18 15.92
CA PRO A 227 -11.97 15.20 16.85
C PRO A 227 -10.76 14.46 16.27
N MET A 228 -9.88 13.94 17.12
CA MET A 228 -8.68 13.23 16.66
C MET A 228 -8.98 12.02 15.79
N ASP A 229 -9.96 11.19 16.17
CA ASP A 229 -10.36 10.02 15.39
C ASP A 229 -10.86 10.42 13.98
N TYR A 230 -11.49 11.60 13.85
CA TYR A 230 -11.95 12.12 12.57
C TYR A 230 -10.76 12.52 11.67
N ARG A 231 -9.78 13.26 12.22
CA ARG A 231 -8.56 13.63 11.48
C ARG A 231 -7.77 12.38 11.05
N ILE A 232 -7.59 11.43 11.96
CA ILE A 232 -6.89 10.16 11.74
C ILE A 232 -7.58 9.35 10.63
N GLY A 233 -8.91 9.31 10.61
CA GLY A 233 -9.69 8.60 9.60
C GLY A 233 -9.51 9.17 8.19
N ILE A 234 -9.43 10.50 8.05
CA ILE A 234 -9.10 11.15 6.77
C ILE A 234 -7.64 10.89 6.40
N ASP A 235 -6.72 11.08 7.35
CA ASP A 235 -5.28 11.01 7.13
C ASP A 235 -4.84 9.65 6.59
N VAL A 236 -5.31 8.55 7.16
CA VAL A 236 -4.94 7.20 6.74
C VAL A 236 -5.35 6.89 5.30
N MET A 237 -6.45 7.46 4.83
CA MET A 237 -6.97 7.28 3.49
C MET A 237 -6.24 8.10 2.43
N THR A 238 -5.39 9.05 2.80
CA THR A 238 -4.58 9.82 1.84
C THR A 238 -3.67 8.92 1.00
N THR A 239 -3.32 7.73 1.48
CA THR A 239 -2.61 6.71 0.70
C THR A 239 -3.32 6.39 -0.61
N GLU A 240 -4.64 6.35 -0.63
CA GLU A 240 -5.44 5.99 -1.81
C GLU A 240 -5.53 7.14 -2.84
N THR A 241 -4.95 8.29 -2.53
CA THR A 241 -4.79 9.40 -3.49
C THR A 241 -3.47 9.33 -4.27
N ALA A 242 -2.62 8.34 -4.00
CA ALA A 242 -1.25 8.19 -4.51
C ALA A 242 -0.29 9.33 -4.08
N CYS A 243 -0.60 10.08 -3.02
CA CYS A 243 0.34 11.06 -2.45
C CYS A 243 1.54 10.39 -1.77
N LEU A 244 2.64 11.11 -1.62
CA LEU A 244 3.85 10.61 -0.94
C LEU A 244 3.60 10.45 0.56
N SER A 245 3.06 11.48 1.19
CA SER A 245 2.74 11.52 2.63
C SER A 245 1.71 12.62 2.91
N SER A 246 1.33 12.74 4.18
CA SER A 246 0.43 13.77 4.69
C SER A 246 0.92 14.29 6.04
N ILE A 247 0.59 15.54 6.34
CA ILE A 247 0.87 16.21 7.62
C ILE A 247 -0.24 17.19 7.94
N TRP A 248 -0.55 17.40 9.21
CA TRP A 248 -1.61 18.27 9.70
C TRP A 248 -1.07 19.30 10.69
N GLU A 249 -1.73 20.45 10.78
CA GLU A 249 -1.54 21.36 11.90
C GLU A 249 -1.81 20.63 13.23
N THR A 250 -0.95 20.90 14.20
CA THR A 250 -1.08 20.34 15.55
C THR A 250 -1.60 21.38 16.53
N ASP A 251 -2.47 20.96 17.42
CA ASP A 251 -3.18 21.81 18.37
C ASP A 251 -3.36 21.10 19.73
N ASP A 252 -4.20 21.69 20.59
CA ASP A 252 -4.49 21.14 21.92
C ASP A 252 -5.08 19.73 21.87
N ALA A 253 -5.84 19.36 20.84
CA ALA A 253 -6.36 18.00 20.68
C ALA A 253 -5.24 17.00 20.43
N VAL A 254 -4.20 17.35 19.68
CA VAL A 254 -3.01 16.52 19.51
C VAL A 254 -2.22 16.42 20.81
N ALA A 255 -2.06 17.55 21.53
CA ALA A 255 -1.39 17.57 22.83
C ALA A 255 -2.10 16.67 23.84
N GLU A 256 -3.43 16.74 23.93
CA GLU A 256 -4.26 15.88 24.78
C GLU A 256 -4.13 14.40 24.38
N TYR A 257 -4.22 14.08 23.09
CA TYR A 257 -4.02 12.70 22.60
C TYR A 257 -2.68 12.13 23.06
N LEU A 258 -1.58 12.87 22.83
CA LEU A 258 -0.25 12.41 23.25
C LEU A 258 -0.12 12.29 24.78
N ALA A 259 -0.75 13.19 25.53
CA ALA A 259 -0.76 13.15 27.00
C ALA A 259 -1.54 11.92 27.52
N ILE A 260 -2.71 11.61 26.97
CA ILE A 260 -3.49 10.41 27.29
C ILE A 260 -2.67 9.14 27.06
N HIS A 261 -1.84 9.12 26.01
CA HIS A 261 -0.95 8.01 25.69
C HIS A 261 0.39 8.03 26.44
N GLY A 262 0.53 8.90 27.47
CA GLY A 262 1.71 8.97 28.34
C GLY A 262 2.94 9.55 27.67
N ARG A 263 2.79 10.36 26.61
CA ARG A 263 3.90 10.94 25.82
C ARG A 263 3.74 12.44 25.57
N PRO A 264 3.37 13.26 26.60
CA PRO A 264 3.18 14.69 26.41
C PRO A 264 4.43 15.43 25.92
N GLU A 265 5.63 14.88 26.21
CA GLU A 265 6.92 15.44 25.78
C GLU A 265 7.14 15.33 24.27
N THR A 266 6.35 14.51 23.57
CA THR A 266 6.45 14.36 22.12
C THR A 266 5.58 15.38 21.34
N PHE A 267 4.84 16.23 22.06
CA PHE A 267 4.09 17.32 21.44
C PHE A 267 5.02 18.48 21.07
N THR A 268 4.80 19.00 19.87
CA THR A 268 5.36 20.28 19.39
C THR A 268 4.35 20.91 18.47
N ALA A 269 4.12 22.22 18.64
CA ALA A 269 3.27 22.96 17.75
C ALA A 269 3.87 23.00 16.34
N LEU A 270 3.14 22.48 15.37
CA LEU A 270 3.47 22.49 13.95
C LEU A 270 2.40 23.31 13.23
N HIS A 271 2.84 24.42 12.62
CA HIS A 271 2.01 25.29 11.79
C HIS A 271 2.80 25.73 10.57
N PRO A 272 2.13 25.96 9.43
CA PRO A 272 2.78 26.63 8.32
C PRO A 272 3.16 28.05 8.73
N GLN A 273 4.37 28.47 8.37
CA GLN A 273 4.86 29.82 8.67
C GLN A 273 4.27 30.83 7.67
N ASP A 274 4.19 32.08 8.06
CA ASP A 274 3.75 33.15 7.16
C ASP A 274 4.66 33.23 5.92
N GLY A 275 4.04 33.31 4.73
CA GLY A 275 4.72 33.23 3.45
C GLY A 275 5.08 31.78 3.02
N ALA A 276 4.53 30.74 3.64
CA ALA A 276 4.64 29.35 3.16
C ALA A 276 4.04 29.24 1.76
N TYR A 277 4.78 28.61 0.85
CA TYR A 277 4.38 28.40 -0.55
C TYR A 277 3.97 26.95 -0.78
N TYR A 278 2.84 26.79 -1.46
CA TYR A 278 2.30 25.50 -1.89
C TYR A 278 2.15 25.49 -3.40
N ASP A 279 2.38 24.32 -4.02
CA ASP A 279 2.33 24.10 -5.46
C ASP A 279 0.89 24.02 -6.02
N GLY A 280 -0.08 23.91 -5.13
CA GLY A 280 -1.50 23.89 -5.42
C GLY A 280 -2.32 23.84 -4.13
N MET A 281 -3.64 23.88 -4.27
CA MET A 281 -4.54 23.84 -3.12
C MET A 281 -5.78 23.02 -3.41
N ILE A 282 -6.23 22.30 -2.38
CA ILE A 282 -7.53 21.64 -2.31
C ILE A 282 -8.33 22.33 -1.22
N THR A 283 -9.46 22.94 -1.56
CA THR A 283 -10.39 23.46 -0.56
C THR A 283 -11.49 22.47 -0.31
N ILE A 284 -11.70 22.10 0.96
CA ILE A 284 -12.79 21.21 1.39
C ILE A 284 -13.71 21.98 2.33
N ASP A 285 -14.94 22.24 1.89
CA ASP A 285 -16.01 22.76 2.72
C ASP A 285 -16.77 21.59 3.35
N LEU A 286 -16.46 21.31 4.62
CA LEU A 286 -17.03 20.19 5.37
C LEU A 286 -18.53 20.33 5.57
N SER A 287 -19.05 21.56 5.64
CA SER A 287 -20.50 21.80 5.82
C SER A 287 -21.34 21.36 4.62
N ARG A 288 -20.70 21.13 3.48
CA ARG A 288 -21.32 20.68 2.24
C ARG A 288 -21.03 19.22 1.91
N MET A 289 -20.41 18.49 2.84
CA MET A 289 -20.18 17.06 2.67
C MET A 289 -21.49 16.30 2.87
N GLU A 290 -21.60 15.19 2.14
CA GLU A 290 -22.70 14.24 2.22
C GLU A 290 -22.13 12.84 2.45
N PRO A 291 -22.89 11.88 2.96
CA PRO A 291 -22.46 10.48 3.00
C PRO A 291 -22.08 9.98 1.60
N MET A 292 -20.93 9.32 1.51
CA MET A 292 -20.31 8.88 0.27
C MET A 292 -20.26 7.36 0.17
N ALA A 293 -20.18 6.87 -1.04
CA ALA A 293 -19.86 5.48 -1.37
C ALA A 293 -18.73 5.44 -2.40
N ALA A 294 -17.77 4.55 -2.23
CA ALA A 294 -16.83 4.21 -3.29
C ALA A 294 -17.19 2.85 -3.87
N LEU A 295 -17.60 2.85 -5.12
CA LEU A 295 -18.04 1.65 -5.84
C LEU A 295 -16.84 0.71 -6.15
N PRO A 296 -17.06 -0.61 -6.33
CA PRO A 296 -16.01 -1.49 -6.81
C PRO A 296 -15.44 -0.98 -8.16
N PHE A 297 -14.13 -1.01 -8.43
CA PHE A 297 -13.07 -1.71 -7.69
C PHE A 297 -11.95 -0.74 -7.26
N HIS A 298 -12.25 0.52 -6.98
CA HIS A 298 -11.25 1.49 -6.53
C HIS A 298 -11.88 2.54 -5.60
N PRO A 299 -11.17 3.03 -4.55
CA PRO A 299 -11.69 4.08 -3.66
C PRO A 299 -12.04 5.41 -4.37
N SER A 300 -11.48 5.67 -5.55
CA SER A 300 -11.81 6.84 -6.36
C SER A 300 -13.10 6.74 -7.18
N GLU A 301 -13.77 5.59 -7.19
CA GLU A 301 -15.09 5.42 -7.80
C GLU A 301 -16.18 6.00 -6.87
N ALA A 302 -15.98 7.25 -6.49
CA ALA A 302 -16.77 7.96 -5.49
C ALA A 302 -18.08 8.51 -6.07
N VAL A 303 -19.18 8.21 -5.39
CA VAL A 303 -20.50 8.76 -5.63
C VAL A 303 -21.13 9.17 -4.30
N THR A 304 -22.09 10.09 -4.29
CA THR A 304 -22.85 10.32 -3.06
C THR A 304 -23.76 9.12 -2.79
N LEU A 305 -23.94 8.80 -1.52
CA LEU A 305 -24.84 7.69 -1.15
C LEU A 305 -26.29 7.98 -1.58
N ARG A 306 -26.65 9.24 -1.62
CA ARG A 306 -27.95 9.70 -2.14
C ARG A 306 -28.13 9.34 -3.62
N GLU A 307 -27.11 9.59 -4.47
CA GLU A 307 -27.15 9.21 -5.90
C GLU A 307 -27.25 7.69 -6.04
N LEU A 308 -26.45 6.93 -5.30
CA LEU A 308 -26.48 5.47 -5.34
C LEU A 308 -27.84 4.90 -4.90
N ILE A 309 -28.47 5.45 -3.86
CA ILE A 309 -29.78 5.02 -3.38
C ILE A 309 -30.90 5.41 -4.37
N HIS A 310 -30.76 6.56 -5.04
CA HIS A 310 -31.77 7.03 -6.00
C HIS A 310 -31.79 6.20 -7.29
N ASP A 311 -30.62 5.84 -7.79
CA ASP A 311 -30.47 5.05 -9.02
C ASP A 311 -29.45 3.91 -8.87
N PRO A 312 -29.74 2.91 -8.03
CA PRO A 312 -28.80 1.82 -7.78
C PRO A 312 -28.58 0.96 -9.03
N GLY A 313 -29.59 0.84 -9.89
CA GLY A 313 -29.54 -0.04 -11.07
C GLY A 313 -28.48 0.38 -12.09
N ASP A 314 -28.38 1.66 -12.40
CA ASP A 314 -27.39 2.16 -13.37
C ASP A 314 -25.99 2.05 -12.81
N HIS A 315 -25.78 2.40 -11.56
CA HIS A 315 -24.49 2.27 -10.89
C HIS A 315 -23.99 0.81 -10.85
N LEU A 316 -24.87 -0.14 -10.51
CA LEU A 316 -24.51 -1.56 -10.45
C LEU A 316 -24.23 -2.14 -11.83
N ARG A 317 -25.00 -1.78 -12.87
CA ARG A 317 -24.71 -2.19 -14.25
C ARG A 317 -23.33 -1.71 -14.73
N GLU A 318 -22.93 -0.50 -14.37
CA GLU A 318 -21.61 0.00 -14.71
C GLU A 318 -20.48 -0.76 -13.96
N VAL A 319 -20.73 -1.16 -12.71
CA VAL A 319 -19.79 -2.04 -11.96
C VAL A 319 -19.69 -3.41 -12.62
N GLU A 320 -20.80 -4.03 -13.00
CA GLU A 320 -20.83 -5.32 -13.68
C GLU A 320 -20.10 -5.28 -15.03
N LYS A 321 -20.29 -4.22 -15.80
CA LYS A 321 -19.56 -3.99 -17.06
C LYS A 321 -18.05 -3.86 -16.85
N ARG A 322 -17.62 -3.15 -15.81
CA ARG A 322 -16.20 -3.06 -15.45
C ARG A 322 -15.63 -4.42 -15.02
N ALA A 323 -16.41 -5.20 -14.26
CA ALA A 323 -16.04 -6.56 -13.86
C ALA A 323 -15.86 -7.47 -15.08
N GLU A 324 -16.80 -7.44 -16.02
CA GLU A 324 -16.73 -8.21 -17.27
C GLU A 324 -15.50 -7.84 -18.09
N ALA A 325 -15.22 -6.54 -18.25
CA ALA A 325 -14.04 -6.06 -18.96
C ALA A 325 -12.73 -6.51 -18.29
N GLN A 326 -12.69 -6.53 -16.95
CA GLN A 326 -11.48 -6.84 -16.19
C GLN A 326 -11.22 -8.34 -16.07
N PHE A 327 -12.27 -9.17 -15.90
CA PHE A 327 -12.13 -10.61 -15.63
C PHE A 327 -12.43 -11.48 -16.87
N GLY A 328 -12.85 -10.88 -17.98
CA GLY A 328 -13.04 -11.57 -19.25
C GLY A 328 -14.10 -12.68 -19.20
N GLY A 329 -15.19 -12.49 -18.45
CA GLY A 329 -16.30 -13.42 -18.35
C GLY A 329 -16.00 -14.74 -17.63
N LYS A 330 -14.83 -14.90 -17.02
CA LYS A 330 -14.45 -16.10 -16.26
C LYS A 330 -15.20 -16.25 -14.95
N ALA A 331 -15.61 -15.14 -14.34
CA ALA A 331 -16.45 -15.10 -13.15
C ALA A 331 -17.47 -13.98 -13.33
N GLY A 332 -18.76 -14.32 -13.27
CA GLY A 332 -19.83 -13.35 -13.41
C GLY A 332 -20.09 -12.60 -12.11
N LEU A 333 -20.20 -11.27 -12.18
CA LEU A 333 -20.68 -10.44 -11.11
C LEU A 333 -22.06 -9.89 -11.49
N HIS A 334 -23.07 -10.22 -10.72
CA HIS A 334 -24.48 -9.87 -10.98
C HIS A 334 -25.05 -9.11 -9.78
N LEU A 335 -24.51 -7.91 -9.50
CA LEU A 335 -24.95 -7.08 -8.36
C LEU A 335 -26.36 -6.51 -8.55
N THR A 336 -26.85 -6.42 -9.78
CA THR A 336 -28.24 -6.05 -10.06
C THR A 336 -29.24 -7.04 -9.48
N ASP A 337 -28.83 -8.29 -9.18
CA ASP A 337 -29.66 -9.29 -8.46
C ASP A 337 -29.94 -8.86 -7.00
N LYS A 338 -29.17 -7.90 -6.47
CA LYS A 338 -29.38 -7.34 -5.13
C LYS A 338 -30.49 -6.28 -5.07
N LEU A 339 -31.09 -5.96 -6.20
CA LEU A 339 -32.23 -5.03 -6.25
C LEU A 339 -33.54 -5.75 -5.92
N VAL A 340 -34.08 -5.46 -4.75
CA VAL A 340 -35.35 -6.01 -4.26
C VAL A 340 -36.36 -4.87 -4.12
N ASN A 341 -37.42 -4.91 -4.90
CA ASN A 341 -38.46 -3.85 -4.93
C ASN A 341 -37.87 -2.45 -5.15
N GLY A 342 -36.87 -2.33 -6.01
CA GLY A 342 -36.18 -1.07 -6.32
C GLY A 342 -35.20 -0.58 -5.26
N LYS A 343 -34.97 -1.34 -4.19
CA LYS A 343 -33.99 -1.02 -3.13
C LYS A 343 -32.78 -1.93 -3.23
N LEU A 344 -31.61 -1.38 -2.97
CA LEU A 344 -30.39 -2.16 -2.93
C LEU A 344 -30.25 -2.86 -1.58
N MET A 345 -30.17 -4.19 -1.63
CA MET A 345 -29.90 -5.05 -0.48
C MET A 345 -28.41 -5.41 -0.46
N VAL A 346 -27.77 -5.30 0.69
CA VAL A 346 -26.39 -5.73 0.89
C VAL A 346 -26.35 -6.95 1.81
N ASP A 347 -25.30 -7.77 1.64
CA ASP A 347 -25.21 -9.04 2.36
C ASP A 347 -24.40 -8.91 3.66
N GLN A 348 -23.49 -7.92 3.73
CA GLN A 348 -22.54 -7.82 4.81
C GLN A 348 -22.12 -6.37 5.06
N GLY A 349 -22.02 -5.98 6.34
CA GLY A 349 -21.41 -4.75 6.80
C GLY A 349 -20.17 -5.03 7.63
N ILE A 350 -19.08 -4.27 7.43
CA ILE A 350 -17.83 -4.40 8.18
C ILE A 350 -17.33 -3.03 8.62
N ILE A 351 -17.05 -2.87 9.91
CA ILE A 351 -16.38 -1.71 10.50
C ILE A 351 -15.04 -2.20 11.06
N ALA A 352 -13.91 -1.87 10.42
CA ALA A 352 -12.66 -2.52 10.77
C ALA A 352 -11.41 -1.68 10.51
N GLY A 353 -10.32 -2.10 11.11
CA GLY A 353 -8.96 -1.65 10.83
C GLY A 353 -8.64 -0.26 11.34
N CYS A 354 -7.58 0.29 10.77
CA CYS A 354 -7.01 1.59 11.17
C CYS A 354 -7.83 2.81 10.71
N ALA A 355 -8.82 2.62 9.84
CA ALA A 355 -9.77 3.64 9.41
C ALA A 355 -11.12 3.49 10.12
N GLY A 356 -11.77 2.34 9.97
CA GLY A 356 -13.13 2.11 10.49
C GLY A 356 -13.20 1.79 11.97
N GLY A 357 -12.23 1.04 12.50
CA GLY A 357 -12.23 0.53 13.86
C GLY A 357 -11.96 1.56 14.97
N MET A 358 -11.84 2.85 14.65
CA MET A 358 -11.61 3.90 15.65
C MET A 358 -12.78 4.01 16.64
N TYR A 359 -12.48 4.42 17.87
CA TYR A 359 -13.47 4.50 18.95
C TYR A 359 -14.73 5.28 18.55
N ASP A 360 -14.56 6.49 18.01
CA ASP A 360 -15.69 7.37 17.66
C ASP A 360 -16.59 6.76 16.58
N ASN A 361 -16.00 6.06 15.59
CA ASN A 361 -16.76 5.39 14.54
C ASN A 361 -17.60 4.23 15.09
N ILE A 362 -17.05 3.43 16.01
CA ILE A 362 -17.76 2.31 16.65
C ILE A 362 -18.83 2.83 17.61
N ALA A 363 -18.55 3.90 18.36
CA ALA A 363 -19.50 4.52 19.27
C ALA A 363 -20.70 5.13 18.50
N GLU A 364 -20.45 5.79 17.39
CA GLU A 364 -21.50 6.31 16.47
C GLU A 364 -22.36 5.18 15.91
N ALA A 365 -21.71 4.08 15.46
CA ALA A 365 -22.45 2.91 14.98
C ALA A 365 -23.35 2.31 16.06
N ALA A 366 -22.87 2.22 17.32
CA ALA A 366 -23.67 1.76 18.45
C ALA A 366 -24.84 2.71 18.75
N ALA A 367 -24.64 4.02 18.66
CA ALA A 367 -25.69 5.02 18.87
C ALA A 367 -26.80 4.92 17.80
N ILE A 368 -26.45 4.68 16.55
CA ILE A 368 -27.40 4.48 15.45
C ILE A 368 -28.21 3.19 15.64
N LEU A 369 -27.58 2.12 16.14
CA LEU A 369 -28.20 0.83 16.40
C LEU A 369 -28.92 0.76 17.76
N ASN A 370 -28.83 1.78 18.59
CA ASN A 370 -29.43 1.77 19.93
C ASN A 370 -30.97 1.57 19.85
N GLY A 371 -31.47 0.51 20.51
CA GLY A 371 -32.89 0.13 20.47
C GLY A 371 -33.34 -0.56 19.17
N HIS A 372 -32.41 -0.91 18.29
CA HIS A 372 -32.66 -1.63 17.03
C HIS A 372 -31.78 -2.88 16.94
N ASP A 373 -32.06 -3.72 15.96
CA ASP A 373 -31.29 -4.93 15.67
C ASP A 373 -30.89 -5.01 14.18
N THR A 374 -29.97 -5.94 13.88
CA THR A 374 -29.48 -6.16 12.52
C THR A 374 -30.35 -7.11 11.70
N GLY A 375 -31.49 -7.56 12.26
CA GLY A 375 -32.41 -8.51 11.64
C GLY A 375 -31.96 -9.97 11.77
N SER A 376 -32.87 -10.86 11.43
CA SER A 376 -32.67 -12.32 11.42
C SER A 376 -32.42 -12.87 9.99
N GLY A 377 -32.20 -11.99 9.01
CA GLY A 377 -31.96 -12.35 7.62
C GLY A 377 -30.52 -12.72 7.33
N TYR A 378 -30.14 -12.58 6.08
CA TYR A 378 -28.82 -12.94 5.58
C TYR A 378 -27.75 -11.90 5.92
N PHE A 379 -28.16 -10.64 6.14
CA PHE A 379 -27.24 -9.56 6.47
C PHE A 379 -26.51 -9.81 7.79
N SER A 380 -25.23 -9.52 7.83
CA SER A 380 -24.40 -9.56 9.05
C SER A 380 -23.57 -8.30 9.18
N LEU A 381 -23.36 -7.84 10.43
CA LEU A 381 -22.47 -6.73 10.76
C LEU A 381 -21.31 -7.23 11.61
N SER A 382 -20.07 -7.06 11.13
CA SER A 382 -18.85 -7.36 11.89
C SER A 382 -18.13 -6.08 12.29
N VAL A 383 -17.68 -6.01 13.55
CA VAL A 383 -16.97 -4.88 14.13
C VAL A 383 -15.63 -5.34 14.68
N TYR A 384 -14.55 -4.68 14.29
CA TYR A 384 -13.17 -4.97 14.68
C TYR A 384 -12.54 -3.71 15.31
N PRO A 385 -12.32 -3.65 16.62
CA PRO A 385 -11.59 -2.53 17.23
C PRO A 385 -10.13 -2.51 16.75
N PRO A 386 -9.44 -1.35 16.77
CA PRO A 386 -8.11 -1.25 16.18
C PRO A 386 -7.01 -1.69 17.14
N SER A 387 -7.28 -1.74 18.46
CA SER A 387 -6.37 -2.17 19.51
C SER A 387 -7.10 -2.69 20.74
N VAL A 388 -6.41 -3.47 21.57
CA VAL A 388 -6.97 -3.92 22.86
C VAL A 388 -7.25 -2.76 23.81
N PRO A 389 -6.39 -1.72 23.95
CA PRO A 389 -6.75 -0.53 24.74
C PRO A 389 -8.07 0.11 24.32
N VAL A 390 -8.27 0.34 23.01
CA VAL A 390 -9.54 0.89 22.50
C VAL A 390 -10.70 -0.08 22.75
N ASN A 391 -10.48 -1.39 22.62
CA ASN A 391 -11.51 -2.38 22.91
C ASN A 391 -11.95 -2.36 24.39
N LEU A 392 -11.01 -2.22 25.33
CA LEU A 392 -11.33 -2.09 26.75
C LEU A 392 -12.16 -0.82 27.02
N GLU A 393 -11.79 0.29 26.38
CA GLU A 393 -12.55 1.54 26.51
C GLU A 393 -13.99 1.41 25.96
N LEU A 394 -14.17 0.72 24.82
CA LEU A 394 -15.49 0.39 24.27
C LEU A 394 -16.32 -0.51 25.20
N MET A 395 -15.67 -1.44 25.90
CA MET A 395 -16.33 -2.30 26.91
C MET A 395 -16.74 -1.49 28.14
N GLU A 396 -15.85 -0.67 28.70
CA GLU A 396 -16.10 0.15 29.88
C GLU A 396 -17.24 1.14 29.66
N ASN A 397 -17.35 1.70 28.45
CA ASN A 397 -18.42 2.64 28.08
C ASN A 397 -19.70 1.95 27.57
N GLY A 398 -19.80 0.62 27.63
CA GLY A 398 -20.98 -0.15 27.22
C GLY A 398 -21.22 -0.22 25.71
N VAL A 399 -20.34 0.35 24.89
CA VAL A 399 -20.49 0.41 23.43
C VAL A 399 -20.47 -1.00 22.82
N GLN A 400 -19.52 -1.84 23.23
CA GLN A 400 -19.45 -3.23 22.78
C GLN A 400 -20.69 -4.03 23.18
N GLN A 401 -21.19 -3.85 24.41
CA GLN A 401 -22.39 -4.52 24.87
C GLN A 401 -23.62 -4.13 24.05
N SER A 402 -23.75 -2.84 23.72
CA SER A 402 -24.86 -2.33 22.89
C SER A 402 -24.84 -2.96 21.49
N LEU A 403 -23.66 -3.03 20.84
CA LEU A 403 -23.51 -3.65 19.53
C LEU A 403 -23.81 -5.16 19.53
N LEU A 404 -23.33 -5.88 20.55
CA LEU A 404 -23.63 -7.31 20.69
C LEU A 404 -25.14 -7.55 20.91
N ALA A 405 -25.79 -6.69 21.71
CA ALA A 405 -27.23 -6.78 21.94
C ALA A 405 -28.07 -6.51 20.71
N SER A 406 -27.58 -5.69 19.76
CA SER A 406 -28.23 -5.45 18.47
C SER A 406 -27.96 -6.54 17.41
N GLY A 407 -27.15 -7.56 17.72
CA GLY A 407 -26.85 -8.67 16.81
C GLY A 407 -25.55 -8.49 15.99
N ALA A 408 -24.76 -7.45 16.23
CA ALA A 408 -23.47 -7.31 15.59
C ALA A 408 -22.44 -8.33 16.12
N LEU A 409 -21.53 -8.75 15.27
CA LEU A 409 -20.42 -9.65 15.62
C LEU A 409 -19.21 -8.81 16.03
N PHE A 410 -18.80 -8.91 17.28
CA PHE A 410 -17.61 -8.20 17.76
C PHE A 410 -16.40 -9.12 17.73
N LYS A 411 -15.31 -8.69 17.08
CA LYS A 411 -14.14 -9.53 16.76
C LYS A 411 -12.85 -8.93 17.33
N PRO A 412 -11.75 -9.72 17.47
CA PRO A 412 -10.46 -9.19 17.92
C PRO A 412 -9.82 -8.24 16.91
N CYS A 413 -8.81 -7.49 17.37
CA CYS A 413 -8.04 -6.57 16.53
C CYS A 413 -7.35 -7.33 15.39
N PHE A 414 -7.73 -7.02 14.14
CA PHE A 414 -7.27 -7.76 12.97
C PHE A 414 -7.44 -6.96 11.69
N CYS A 415 -6.44 -6.95 10.82
CA CYS A 415 -6.48 -6.28 9.52
C CYS A 415 -7.10 -7.13 8.39
N GLY A 416 -7.44 -8.39 8.66
CA GLY A 416 -7.91 -9.36 7.67
C GLY A 416 -8.99 -8.87 6.71
N PRO A 417 -10.07 -8.21 7.17
CA PRO A 417 -11.11 -7.68 6.29
C PRO A 417 -10.63 -6.66 5.25
N CYS A 418 -9.49 -5.99 5.49
CA CYS A 418 -8.94 -5.01 4.54
C CYS A 418 -8.23 -5.64 3.34
N PHE A 419 -7.89 -6.94 3.40
CA PHE A 419 -7.11 -7.61 2.35
C PHE A 419 -7.56 -9.06 2.03
N GLY A 420 -8.74 -9.45 2.46
CA GLY A 420 -9.36 -10.70 2.05
C GLY A 420 -8.98 -11.94 2.88
N ALA A 421 -8.51 -11.75 4.11
CA ALA A 421 -8.17 -12.84 5.04
C ALA A 421 -9.20 -13.04 6.16
N GLY A 422 -10.33 -12.35 6.13
CA GLY A 422 -11.40 -12.49 7.12
C GLY A 422 -12.71 -11.91 6.63
N ASP A 423 -13.83 -12.47 7.07
CA ASP A 423 -15.19 -12.08 6.69
C ASP A 423 -15.37 -11.98 5.14
N VAL A 424 -14.94 -13.02 4.45
CA VAL A 424 -15.11 -13.14 2.99
C VAL A 424 -16.59 -13.31 2.68
N PRO A 425 -17.21 -12.48 1.80
CA PRO A 425 -18.61 -12.64 1.43
C PRO A 425 -18.82 -13.89 0.55
N ALA A 426 -20.05 -14.31 0.41
CA ALA A 426 -20.41 -15.35 -0.54
C ALA A 426 -20.13 -14.93 -1.99
N ASN A 427 -20.08 -15.91 -2.90
CA ASN A 427 -20.03 -15.61 -4.34
C ASN A 427 -21.21 -14.72 -4.75
N ASN A 428 -20.95 -13.71 -5.59
CA ASN A 428 -21.90 -12.66 -5.95
C ASN A 428 -22.42 -11.83 -4.75
N GLY A 429 -21.71 -11.87 -3.61
CA GLY A 429 -22.04 -11.08 -2.43
C GLY A 429 -21.69 -9.61 -2.60
N LEU A 430 -22.47 -8.74 -1.96
CA LEU A 430 -22.17 -7.32 -1.85
C LEU A 430 -21.90 -6.95 -0.39
N SER A 431 -20.67 -6.54 -0.11
CA SER A 431 -20.21 -6.10 1.22
C SER A 431 -20.06 -4.59 1.25
N ILE A 432 -20.53 -3.95 2.32
CA ILE A 432 -20.24 -2.53 2.59
C ILE A 432 -19.24 -2.44 3.72
N ARG A 433 -18.15 -1.68 3.54
CA ARG A 433 -17.03 -1.68 4.47
C ARG A 433 -16.51 -0.28 4.80
N HIS A 434 -16.27 -0.03 6.08
CA HIS A 434 -15.38 1.03 6.51
C HIS A 434 -13.98 0.40 6.71
N THR A 435 -13.29 0.20 5.61
CA THR A 435 -11.92 -0.26 5.48
C THR A 435 -11.21 0.62 4.46
N THR A 436 -9.94 0.36 4.14
CA THR A 436 -9.19 1.30 3.31
C THR A 436 -9.30 1.05 1.81
N ARG A 437 -9.64 -0.18 1.36
CA ARG A 437 -9.60 -0.56 -0.07
C ARG A 437 -10.71 -1.49 -0.47
N ASN A 438 -11.13 -1.33 -1.73
CA ASN A 438 -12.09 -2.19 -2.42
C ASN A 438 -11.59 -2.63 -3.80
N PHE A 439 -10.28 -2.81 -3.96
CA PHE A 439 -9.68 -3.34 -5.17
C PHE A 439 -10.24 -4.72 -5.52
N PRO A 440 -10.14 -5.16 -6.78
CA PRO A 440 -10.62 -6.48 -7.20
C PRO A 440 -10.11 -7.60 -6.29
N ASN A 441 -11.02 -8.49 -5.90
CA ASN A 441 -10.74 -9.67 -5.07
C ASN A 441 -10.11 -9.37 -3.69
N ARG A 442 -10.14 -8.12 -3.26
CA ARG A 442 -9.62 -7.69 -1.97
C ARG A 442 -10.48 -8.16 -0.80
N GLU A 443 -11.71 -8.55 -1.08
CA GLU A 443 -12.65 -9.18 -0.15
C GLU A 443 -12.38 -10.67 0.07
N GLY A 444 -11.55 -11.30 -0.79
CA GLY A 444 -11.12 -12.70 -0.66
C GLY A 444 -11.69 -13.65 -1.71
N SER A 445 -12.49 -13.18 -2.67
CA SER A 445 -12.96 -14.04 -3.78
C SER A 445 -11.81 -14.47 -4.70
N LYS A 446 -12.01 -15.63 -5.37
CA LYS A 446 -11.02 -16.24 -6.28
C LYS A 446 -11.63 -16.42 -7.67
N PRO A 447 -11.39 -15.52 -8.61
CA PRO A 447 -11.93 -15.62 -9.97
C PRO A 447 -11.51 -16.89 -10.71
N SER A 448 -10.32 -17.45 -10.41
CA SER A 448 -9.88 -18.75 -10.93
C SER A 448 -10.83 -19.90 -10.57
N ASP A 449 -11.51 -19.78 -9.42
CA ASP A 449 -12.47 -20.75 -8.90
C ASP A 449 -13.91 -20.36 -9.24
N GLY A 450 -14.11 -19.40 -10.15
CA GLY A 450 -15.45 -18.89 -10.54
C GLY A 450 -16.09 -17.97 -9.50
N GLN A 451 -15.32 -17.45 -8.55
CA GLN A 451 -15.81 -16.59 -7.47
C GLN A 451 -15.56 -15.12 -7.78
N LEU A 452 -16.55 -14.27 -7.52
CA LEU A 452 -16.44 -12.82 -7.56
C LEU A 452 -17.45 -12.20 -6.59
N ALA A 453 -17.03 -11.13 -5.89
CA ALA A 453 -17.88 -10.37 -4.99
C ALA A 453 -17.55 -8.88 -5.07
N GLY A 454 -18.48 -8.03 -4.65
CA GLY A 454 -18.31 -6.57 -4.67
C GLY A 454 -18.10 -5.99 -3.27
N VAL A 455 -17.24 -4.97 -3.18
CA VAL A 455 -17.10 -4.15 -1.96
C VAL A 455 -17.39 -2.70 -2.28
N ILE A 456 -18.33 -2.10 -1.55
CA ILE A 456 -18.54 -0.66 -1.51
C ILE A 456 -17.89 -0.13 -0.23
N LEU A 457 -17.01 0.86 -0.34
CA LEU A 457 -16.52 1.56 0.86
C LEU A 457 -17.56 2.61 1.29
N MET A 458 -17.83 2.66 2.59
CA MET A 458 -18.75 3.60 3.21
C MET A 458 -18.32 3.93 4.63
N ASP A 459 -18.77 5.06 5.17
CA ASP A 459 -18.55 5.38 6.58
C ASP A 459 -19.33 4.46 7.52
N ALA A 460 -18.78 4.22 8.70
CA ALA A 460 -19.35 3.36 9.75
C ALA A 460 -20.78 3.77 10.12
N ARG A 461 -21.09 5.06 10.06
CA ARG A 461 -22.43 5.60 10.35
C ARG A 461 -23.47 5.08 9.35
N SER A 462 -23.16 5.15 8.06
CA SER A 462 -24.06 4.66 7.01
C SER A 462 -24.10 3.12 6.95
N ILE A 463 -23.01 2.44 7.36
CA ILE A 463 -23.04 0.98 7.55
C ILE A 463 -23.98 0.60 8.68
N ALA A 464 -23.95 1.31 9.82
CA ALA A 464 -24.85 1.08 10.94
C ALA A 464 -26.33 1.41 10.59
N ALA A 465 -26.57 2.49 9.84
CA ALA A 465 -27.90 2.82 9.32
C ALA A 465 -28.46 1.71 8.40
N THR A 466 -27.62 1.14 7.54
CA THR A 466 -27.95 0.00 6.70
C THR A 466 -28.21 -1.26 7.53
N ALA A 467 -27.41 -1.50 8.57
CA ALA A 467 -27.61 -2.61 9.50
C ALA A 467 -28.95 -2.47 10.25
N ARG A 468 -29.27 -1.27 10.79
CA ARG A 468 -30.55 -0.96 11.42
C ARG A 468 -31.75 -1.20 10.50
N ASN A 469 -31.55 -1.10 9.19
CA ASN A 469 -32.55 -1.36 8.16
C ASN A 469 -32.39 -2.77 7.53
N HIS A 470 -31.82 -3.71 8.28
CA HIS A 470 -31.69 -5.13 7.95
C HIS A 470 -31.05 -5.40 6.57
N GLY A 471 -30.04 -4.62 6.22
CA GLY A 471 -29.31 -4.75 4.95
C GLY A 471 -29.86 -3.93 3.77
N VAL A 472 -30.94 -3.17 3.95
CA VAL A 472 -31.37 -2.19 2.93
C VAL A 472 -30.42 -0.99 2.98
N LEU A 473 -29.71 -0.72 1.88
CA LEU A 473 -28.77 0.39 1.79
C LEU A 473 -29.42 1.70 2.24
N THR A 474 -28.87 2.30 3.28
CA THR A 474 -29.43 3.47 3.97
C THR A 474 -28.33 4.47 4.31
N SER A 475 -28.59 5.74 4.04
CA SER A 475 -27.70 6.84 4.44
C SER A 475 -27.88 7.17 5.93
N ALA A 476 -26.79 7.43 6.63
CA ALA A 476 -26.86 7.90 8.01
C ALA A 476 -27.50 9.30 8.15
N ALA A 477 -27.52 10.08 7.06
CA ALA A 477 -28.21 11.37 7.01
C ALA A 477 -29.75 11.23 7.01
N ASP A 478 -30.27 10.04 6.69
CA ASP A 478 -31.71 9.75 6.62
C ASP A 478 -32.24 9.04 7.88
N VAL A 479 -31.40 8.91 8.92
CA VAL A 479 -31.72 8.21 10.17
C VAL A 479 -31.63 9.16 11.37
N ASP A 480 -32.75 9.25 12.10
CA ASP A 480 -32.74 9.97 13.37
C ASP A 480 -32.03 9.14 14.45
N TYR A 481 -31.01 9.70 15.06
CA TYR A 481 -30.33 9.15 16.21
C TYR A 481 -29.69 10.26 17.05
N THR A 482 -29.44 9.96 18.33
CA THR A 482 -28.69 10.86 19.20
C THR A 482 -27.22 10.48 19.14
N PRO A 483 -26.32 11.37 18.69
CA PRO A 483 -24.90 11.11 18.74
C PRO A 483 -24.42 10.71 20.13
N PRO A 484 -23.36 9.89 20.24
CA PRO A 484 -22.83 9.50 21.54
C PRO A 484 -22.37 10.73 22.32
N ALA A 485 -22.63 10.73 23.64
CA ALA A 485 -22.11 11.77 24.51
C ALA A 485 -20.56 11.73 24.51
N PRO A 486 -19.89 12.90 24.57
CA PRO A 486 -18.44 12.93 24.74
C PRO A 486 -18.00 12.14 25.97
N VAL A 487 -17.01 11.28 25.81
CA VAL A 487 -16.41 10.50 26.90
C VAL A 487 -14.99 10.98 27.17
N GLN A 488 -14.55 10.87 28.43
CA GLN A 488 -13.15 11.08 28.74
C GLN A 488 -12.34 9.89 28.24
N ARG A 489 -11.57 10.09 27.20
CA ARG A 489 -10.74 9.04 26.57
C ARG A 489 -9.66 8.56 27.54
N ARG A 490 -9.32 7.29 27.43
CA ARG A 490 -8.33 6.62 28.26
C ARG A 490 -7.44 5.72 27.45
N PHE A 491 -6.25 5.48 27.97
CA PHE A 491 -5.31 4.54 27.39
C PHE A 491 -4.68 3.67 28.49
N ASP A 492 -4.95 2.38 28.48
CA ASP A 492 -4.32 1.43 29.40
C ASP A 492 -3.06 0.83 28.78
N ARG A 493 -1.91 1.47 29.03
CA ARG A 493 -0.61 1.01 28.55
C ARG A 493 -0.23 -0.37 29.12
N ASN A 494 -0.75 -0.77 30.28
CA ASN A 494 -0.42 -2.07 30.89
C ASN A 494 -0.74 -3.25 29.98
N VAL A 495 -1.69 -3.09 29.04
CA VAL A 495 -1.98 -4.10 28.01
C VAL A 495 -0.72 -4.43 27.21
N TYR A 496 -0.02 -3.39 26.76
CA TYR A 496 1.22 -3.57 25.98
C TYR A 496 2.39 -3.97 26.85
N ASP A 497 2.55 -3.36 28.04
CA ASP A 497 3.66 -3.67 28.95
C ASP A 497 3.67 -5.15 29.38
N ARG A 498 2.51 -5.81 29.38
CA ARG A 498 2.38 -7.25 29.69
C ARG A 498 2.57 -8.18 28.52
N ARG A 499 2.40 -7.70 27.28
CA ARG A 499 2.33 -8.57 26.09
C ARG A 499 3.36 -8.28 25.02
N VAL A 500 3.78 -7.03 24.87
CA VAL A 500 4.77 -6.61 23.88
C VAL A 500 6.17 -6.91 24.41
N TYR A 501 7.03 -7.45 23.57
CA TYR A 501 8.45 -7.55 23.86
C TYR A 501 9.12 -6.25 23.42
N PHE A 502 9.64 -5.49 24.37
CA PHE A 502 10.42 -4.27 24.14
C PHE A 502 11.91 -4.59 24.16
N GLY A 503 12.50 -4.72 22.98
CA GLY A 503 13.87 -5.19 22.80
C GLY A 503 14.84 -4.17 22.22
N PHE A 504 14.36 -2.99 21.82
CA PHE A 504 15.24 -1.99 21.22
C PHE A 504 16.36 -1.56 22.19
N GLY A 505 17.62 -1.57 21.70
CA GLY A 505 18.82 -1.33 22.53
C GLY A 505 19.27 -2.53 23.38
N HIS A 506 18.58 -3.67 23.28
CA HIS A 506 18.88 -4.90 24.04
C HIS A 506 19.10 -6.11 23.14
N ALA A 507 19.80 -5.92 22.00
CA ALA A 507 20.14 -6.98 21.08
C ALA A 507 20.91 -8.13 21.76
N ARG A 508 20.59 -9.38 21.38
CA ARG A 508 21.29 -10.59 21.80
C ARG A 508 21.86 -11.29 20.57
N PRO A 509 23.05 -10.90 20.07
CA PRO A 509 23.59 -11.42 18.80
C PRO A 509 23.70 -12.94 18.73
N ASP A 510 23.95 -13.61 19.86
CA ASP A 510 24.09 -15.06 19.95
C ASP A 510 22.74 -15.80 19.99
N ALA A 511 21.62 -15.08 20.13
CA ALA A 511 20.31 -15.73 20.12
C ALA A 511 20.03 -16.35 18.75
N PRO A 512 19.53 -17.61 18.69
CA PRO A 512 19.24 -18.25 17.43
C PRO A 512 17.97 -17.66 16.80
N LEU A 513 17.97 -17.51 15.47
CA LEU A 513 16.74 -17.31 14.71
C LEU A 513 15.98 -18.64 14.65
N LYS A 514 14.66 -18.56 14.83
CA LYS A 514 13.78 -19.74 14.78
C LYS A 514 13.07 -19.75 13.44
N TYR A 515 13.42 -20.73 12.60
CA TYR A 515 12.80 -20.93 11.28
C TYR A 515 11.71 -21.99 11.35
N GLY A 516 10.57 -21.70 10.74
CA GLY A 516 9.56 -22.71 10.43
C GLY A 516 9.79 -23.34 9.05
N PRO A 517 9.13 -24.47 8.74
CA PRO A 517 9.29 -25.16 7.46
C PRO A 517 8.95 -24.33 6.23
N ASN A 518 8.11 -23.33 6.39
CA ASN A 518 7.70 -22.43 5.28
C ASN A 518 8.68 -21.27 5.05
N ILE A 519 9.57 -20.97 5.97
CA ILE A 519 10.51 -19.83 5.85
C ILE A 519 11.71 -20.28 5.02
N ALA A 520 11.89 -19.69 3.84
CA ALA A 520 13.00 -20.00 2.95
C ALA A 520 13.89 -18.78 2.68
N GLU A 521 15.19 -19.04 2.48
CA GLU A 521 16.15 -18.00 2.08
C GLU A 521 15.90 -17.56 0.63
N TRP A 522 16.37 -16.36 0.32
CA TRP A 522 16.37 -15.87 -1.06
C TRP A 522 17.30 -16.73 -1.94
N PRO A 523 16.90 -17.03 -3.19
CA PRO A 523 17.81 -17.66 -4.14
C PRO A 523 18.95 -16.72 -4.51
N ALA A 524 20.07 -17.29 -4.96
CA ALA A 524 21.18 -16.49 -5.47
C ALA A 524 20.75 -15.69 -6.72
N ILE A 525 21.06 -14.40 -6.71
CA ILE A 525 20.74 -13.50 -7.82
C ILE A 525 22.05 -13.13 -8.52
N PRO A 526 22.21 -13.43 -9.83
CA PRO A 526 23.45 -13.09 -10.55
C PRO A 526 23.58 -11.59 -10.79
N ALA A 527 24.83 -11.12 -10.89
CA ALA A 527 25.12 -9.78 -11.37
C ALA A 527 24.68 -9.61 -12.82
N LEU A 528 24.47 -8.36 -13.25
CA LEU A 528 24.09 -8.07 -14.64
C LEU A 528 25.20 -8.56 -15.61
N ALA A 529 24.84 -9.34 -16.61
CA ALA A 529 25.76 -9.78 -17.67
C ALA A 529 26.04 -8.67 -18.68
N ASP A 530 27.03 -8.87 -19.55
CA ASP A 530 27.39 -7.89 -20.59
C ASP A 530 26.22 -7.64 -21.54
N ASP A 531 25.54 -8.71 -21.95
CA ASP A 531 24.39 -8.68 -22.84
C ASP A 531 23.20 -9.39 -22.18
N LEU A 532 21.98 -8.97 -22.50
CA LEU A 532 20.76 -9.64 -22.05
C LEU A 532 19.98 -10.20 -23.26
N LEU A 533 19.52 -11.44 -23.11
CA LEU A 533 18.52 -12.05 -23.98
C LEU A 533 17.29 -12.40 -23.15
N MET A 534 16.20 -11.68 -23.34
CA MET A 534 15.00 -11.80 -22.51
C MET A 534 13.85 -12.42 -23.29
N GLN A 535 13.30 -13.52 -22.78
CA GLN A 535 12.07 -14.08 -23.34
C GLN A 535 10.87 -13.34 -22.78
N VAL A 536 9.95 -12.90 -23.65
CA VAL A 536 8.69 -12.28 -23.27
C VAL A 536 7.80 -13.34 -22.63
N ALA A 537 7.64 -13.28 -21.31
CA ALA A 537 6.87 -14.26 -20.57
C ALA A 537 5.39 -13.86 -20.43
N SER A 538 5.07 -12.57 -20.50
CA SER A 538 3.70 -12.07 -20.49
C SER A 538 3.57 -10.71 -21.19
N VAL A 539 2.39 -10.46 -21.79
CA VAL A 539 2.04 -9.21 -22.46
C VAL A 539 0.68 -8.73 -21.92
N LEU A 540 0.70 -7.64 -21.16
CA LEU A 540 -0.47 -7.08 -20.50
C LEU A 540 -0.81 -5.72 -21.16
N ARG A 541 -1.97 -5.65 -21.82
CA ARG A 541 -2.37 -4.46 -22.62
C ARG A 541 -3.47 -3.64 -21.93
N ASP A 542 -3.76 -3.93 -20.66
CA ASP A 542 -4.68 -3.14 -19.85
C ASP A 542 -4.12 -1.73 -19.64
N GLU A 543 -5.01 -0.75 -19.45
CA GLU A 543 -4.61 0.65 -19.21
C GLU A 543 -3.67 0.76 -18.00
N VAL A 544 -3.98 0.05 -16.90
CA VAL A 544 -3.17 -0.07 -15.69
C VAL A 544 -3.15 -1.51 -15.23
N THR A 545 -1.98 -2.04 -14.87
CA THR A 545 -1.83 -3.33 -14.20
C THR A 545 -1.49 -3.11 -12.74
N THR A 546 -2.35 -3.60 -11.86
CA THR A 546 -2.16 -3.44 -10.40
C THR A 546 -1.13 -4.41 -9.85
N THR A 547 -0.58 -4.10 -8.68
CA THR A 547 0.31 -5.02 -7.97
C THR A 547 -0.42 -6.27 -7.47
N ASP A 548 -1.74 -6.20 -7.24
CA ASP A 548 -2.56 -7.36 -6.87
C ASP A 548 -2.83 -8.30 -8.06
N GLU A 549 -2.73 -7.81 -9.29
CA GLU A 549 -2.72 -8.65 -10.50
C GLU A 549 -1.34 -9.27 -10.72
N LEU A 550 -0.26 -8.53 -10.43
CA LEU A 550 1.11 -9.06 -10.51
C LEU A 550 1.37 -10.13 -9.45
N ILE A 551 0.84 -9.96 -8.23
CA ILE A 551 0.89 -10.94 -7.15
C ILE A 551 -0.32 -10.78 -6.22
N PRO A 552 -1.21 -11.76 -6.08
CA PRO A 552 -2.43 -11.66 -5.27
C PRO A 552 -2.12 -11.47 -3.78
N SER A 553 -2.44 -10.32 -3.19
CA SER A 553 -2.04 -9.96 -1.83
C SER A 553 -2.68 -10.82 -0.74
N GLY A 554 -4.01 -10.98 -0.76
CA GLY A 554 -4.74 -11.71 0.28
C GLY A 554 -4.48 -13.21 0.24
N GLU A 555 -4.63 -13.80 -0.94
CA GLU A 555 -4.48 -15.24 -1.18
C GLU A 555 -3.07 -15.77 -0.83
N THR A 556 -2.05 -14.94 -1.01
CA THR A 556 -0.64 -15.33 -0.86
C THR A 556 -0.01 -14.82 0.43
N SER A 557 -0.77 -14.16 1.29
CA SER A 557 -0.22 -13.52 2.50
C SER A 557 0.60 -14.47 3.38
N SER A 558 0.17 -15.72 3.50
CA SER A 558 0.85 -16.73 4.31
C SER A 558 2.11 -17.34 3.67
N TYR A 559 2.38 -17.04 2.39
CA TYR A 559 3.56 -17.61 1.69
C TYR A 559 4.69 -16.58 1.52
N ARG A 560 4.54 -15.36 2.05
CA ARG A 560 5.51 -14.27 1.84
C ARG A 560 6.86 -14.48 2.50
N SER A 561 6.95 -15.41 3.44
CA SER A 561 8.20 -15.88 4.05
C SER A 561 8.98 -16.89 3.20
N ASN A 562 8.39 -17.32 2.07
CA ASN A 562 9.01 -18.29 1.15
C ASN A 562 9.00 -17.72 -0.28
N PRO A 563 10.08 -17.05 -0.69
CA PRO A 563 10.14 -16.40 -2.00
C PRO A 563 9.86 -17.32 -3.18
N LEU A 564 10.35 -18.56 -3.11
CA LEU A 564 10.15 -19.55 -4.17
C LEU A 564 8.68 -19.95 -4.29
N LYS A 565 8.04 -20.23 -3.15
CA LYS A 565 6.63 -20.63 -3.13
C LYS A 565 5.71 -19.47 -3.47
N LEU A 566 6.02 -18.26 -2.99
CA LEU A 566 5.27 -17.07 -3.32
C LEU A 566 5.28 -16.77 -4.83
N ALA A 567 6.44 -16.93 -5.47
CA ALA A 567 6.60 -16.68 -6.89
C ALA A 567 5.71 -17.56 -7.79
N GLU A 568 5.28 -18.73 -7.32
CA GLU A 568 4.33 -19.60 -8.03
C GLU A 568 2.95 -18.95 -8.27
N PHE A 569 2.64 -17.89 -7.54
CA PHE A 569 1.38 -17.16 -7.68
C PHE A 569 1.50 -15.90 -8.56
N ALA A 570 2.69 -15.60 -9.10
CA ALA A 570 2.89 -14.42 -9.94
C ALA A 570 1.96 -14.47 -11.16
N LEU A 571 1.19 -13.39 -11.38
CA LEU A 571 0.20 -13.25 -12.44
C LEU A 571 -0.89 -14.34 -12.48
N SER A 572 -1.04 -15.15 -11.42
CA SER A 572 -1.96 -16.30 -11.41
C SER A 572 -3.41 -15.96 -11.76
N ARG A 573 -3.84 -14.73 -11.45
CA ARG A 573 -5.21 -14.24 -11.76
C ARG A 573 -5.33 -13.64 -13.16
N ARG A 574 -4.24 -13.14 -13.72
CA ARG A 574 -4.25 -12.37 -14.99
C ARG A 574 -3.71 -13.18 -16.17
N ASP A 575 -2.59 -13.86 -15.97
CA ASP A 575 -1.93 -14.69 -16.97
C ASP A 575 -1.37 -15.96 -16.30
N PRO A 576 -2.20 -16.98 -16.08
CA PRO A 576 -1.80 -18.23 -15.41
C PRO A 576 -0.62 -18.97 -16.07
N ASP A 577 -0.39 -18.72 -17.36
CA ASP A 577 0.71 -19.34 -18.10
C ASP A 577 2.06 -18.61 -17.92
N TYR A 578 2.07 -17.47 -17.21
CA TYR A 578 3.30 -16.69 -16.95
C TYR A 578 4.36 -17.54 -16.22
N VAL A 579 3.99 -18.17 -15.10
CA VAL A 579 4.93 -18.97 -14.29
C VAL A 579 5.53 -20.14 -15.07
N PRO A 580 4.75 -20.98 -15.80
CA PRO A 580 5.30 -21.99 -16.69
C PRO A 580 6.28 -21.43 -17.74
N ARG A 581 5.95 -20.31 -18.38
CA ARG A 581 6.83 -19.69 -19.38
C ARG A 581 8.13 -19.15 -18.76
N ALA A 582 8.04 -18.46 -17.62
CA ALA A 582 9.22 -17.96 -16.90
C ALA A 582 10.16 -19.12 -16.47
N LYS A 583 9.60 -20.23 -15.96
CA LYS A 583 10.38 -21.44 -15.65
C LYS A 583 11.01 -22.07 -16.88
N ALA A 584 10.33 -22.11 -18.00
CA ALA A 584 10.92 -22.57 -19.25
C ALA A 584 12.13 -21.71 -19.65
N THR A 585 12.05 -20.39 -19.45
CA THR A 585 13.18 -19.46 -19.67
C THR A 585 14.34 -19.76 -18.69
N GLN A 586 14.08 -20.09 -17.43
CA GLN A 586 15.14 -20.52 -16.49
C GLN A 586 15.84 -21.81 -16.96
N VAL A 587 15.12 -22.73 -17.58
CA VAL A 587 15.72 -23.95 -18.17
C VAL A 587 16.64 -23.60 -19.33
N LEU A 588 16.30 -22.59 -20.16
CA LEU A 588 17.19 -22.10 -21.21
C LEU A 588 18.48 -21.50 -20.64
N GLU A 589 18.37 -20.70 -19.57
CA GLU A 589 19.55 -20.16 -18.89
C GLU A 589 20.43 -21.25 -18.26
N ALA A 590 19.82 -22.23 -17.62
CA ALA A 590 20.55 -23.38 -17.05
C ALA A 590 21.30 -24.16 -18.17
N SER A 591 20.67 -24.36 -19.31
CA SER A 591 21.29 -25.01 -20.49
C SER A 591 22.47 -24.20 -21.01
N ARG A 592 22.30 -22.88 -21.19
CA ARG A 592 23.36 -21.95 -21.58
C ARG A 592 24.54 -22.00 -20.59
N ALA A 593 24.26 -21.93 -19.29
CA ALA A 593 25.29 -22.00 -18.25
C ALA A 593 26.06 -23.31 -18.23
N ALA A 594 25.41 -24.41 -18.65
CA ALA A 594 26.03 -25.73 -18.84
C ALA A 594 26.75 -25.88 -20.20
N GLY A 595 26.78 -24.82 -21.03
CA GLY A 595 27.42 -24.85 -22.36
C GLY A 595 26.59 -25.54 -23.43
N ALA A 596 25.31 -25.80 -23.21
CA ALA A 596 24.40 -26.41 -24.17
C ALA A 596 23.60 -25.32 -24.92
N VAL A 597 23.33 -25.56 -26.21
CA VAL A 597 22.53 -24.66 -27.06
C VAL A 597 21.26 -25.39 -27.50
N PRO A 598 20.16 -25.25 -26.76
CA PRO A 598 18.87 -25.82 -27.15
C PRO A 598 18.38 -25.26 -28.50
N PRO A 599 17.58 -26.01 -29.29
CA PRO A 599 17.09 -25.58 -30.61
C PRO A 599 16.46 -24.19 -30.62
N ALA A 600 15.69 -23.84 -29.56
CA ALA A 600 15.07 -22.52 -29.42
C ALA A 600 16.10 -21.39 -29.36
N LEU A 601 17.21 -21.57 -28.63
CA LEU A 601 18.31 -20.58 -28.61
C LEU A 601 19.05 -20.50 -29.92
N ALA A 602 19.32 -21.63 -30.58
CA ALA A 602 19.95 -21.66 -31.87
C ALA A 602 19.13 -20.90 -32.96
N GLU A 603 17.79 -21.00 -32.86
CA GLU A 603 16.90 -20.26 -33.78
C GLU A 603 16.95 -18.74 -33.51
N VAL A 604 16.90 -18.32 -32.25
CA VAL A 604 16.99 -16.90 -31.87
C VAL A 604 18.35 -16.31 -32.31
N LEU A 605 19.45 -17.00 -32.04
CA LEU A 605 20.80 -16.56 -32.49
C LEU A 605 20.88 -16.39 -34.01
N ARG A 606 20.30 -17.32 -34.77
CA ARG A 606 20.21 -17.17 -36.23
C ARG A 606 19.41 -15.95 -36.67
N SER A 607 18.28 -15.68 -35.99
CA SER A 607 17.44 -14.50 -36.25
C SER A 607 18.17 -13.19 -35.93
N LEU A 608 19.11 -13.22 -34.98
CA LEU A 608 19.94 -12.08 -34.56
C LEU A 608 21.26 -11.97 -35.38
N ASP A 609 21.54 -12.91 -36.26
CA ASP A 609 22.83 -13.04 -36.97
C ASP A 609 24.05 -13.12 -36.01
N LEU A 610 23.89 -13.88 -34.91
CA LEU A 610 24.88 -14.03 -33.87
C LEU A 610 25.46 -15.46 -33.85
N PRO A 611 26.78 -15.64 -33.60
CA PRO A 611 27.38 -16.95 -33.40
C PRO A 611 27.03 -17.51 -32.03
N GLU A 612 27.08 -18.84 -31.88
CA GLU A 612 26.84 -19.49 -30.58
C GLU A 612 27.79 -19.01 -29.46
N SER A 613 29.00 -18.59 -29.81
CA SER A 613 29.97 -18.01 -28.85
C SER A 613 29.48 -16.72 -28.20
N ALA A 614 28.52 -16.01 -28.78
CA ALA A 614 27.90 -14.83 -28.16
C ALA A 614 27.18 -15.15 -26.83
N LEU A 615 26.71 -16.39 -26.67
CA LEU A 615 26.06 -16.86 -25.44
C LEU A 615 26.96 -16.75 -24.19
N ALA A 616 28.27 -16.79 -24.34
CA ALA A 616 29.21 -16.64 -23.21
C ALA A 616 29.10 -15.29 -22.50
N ARG A 617 28.63 -14.25 -23.19
CA ARG A 617 28.46 -12.88 -22.67
C ARG A 617 27.03 -12.59 -22.21
N MET A 618 26.09 -13.48 -22.52
CA MET A 618 24.68 -13.27 -22.29
C MET A 618 24.21 -13.86 -20.96
N HIS A 619 23.19 -13.25 -20.38
CA HIS A 619 22.29 -13.89 -19.45
C HIS A 619 20.91 -14.00 -20.07
N ILE A 620 20.27 -15.17 -19.92
CA ILE A 620 18.93 -15.40 -20.43
C ILE A 620 17.94 -15.26 -19.30
N GLY A 621 17.01 -14.32 -19.42
CA GLY A 621 15.98 -14.11 -18.42
C GLY A 621 14.61 -13.87 -19.03
N SER A 622 13.61 -13.73 -18.18
CA SER A 622 12.27 -13.36 -18.64
C SER A 622 12.01 -11.86 -18.53
N VAL A 623 11.07 -11.38 -19.32
CA VAL A 623 10.57 -10.01 -19.28
C VAL A 623 9.05 -10.01 -19.41
N ILE A 624 8.39 -9.09 -18.71
CA ILE A 624 6.98 -8.78 -18.97
C ILE A 624 6.88 -7.45 -19.71
N PHE A 625 5.92 -7.36 -20.62
CA PHE A 625 5.43 -6.09 -21.15
C PHE A 625 4.09 -5.75 -20.49
N ALA A 626 3.94 -4.51 -20.05
CA ALA A 626 2.65 -4.00 -19.54
C ALA A 626 2.54 -2.51 -19.87
N ASN A 627 1.35 -2.01 -20.23
CA ASN A 627 1.20 -0.58 -20.55
C ASN A 627 1.60 0.32 -19.37
N LYS A 628 1.06 0.07 -18.19
CA LYS A 628 1.31 0.87 -16.98
C LYS A 628 1.26 0.00 -15.71
N PRO A 629 2.34 -0.73 -15.39
CA PRO A 629 2.36 -1.66 -14.27
C PRO A 629 2.64 -0.96 -12.93
N GLY A 630 2.14 -1.58 -11.84
CA GLY A 630 2.62 -1.34 -10.49
C GLY A 630 1.79 -0.38 -9.65
N ASP A 631 0.49 -0.23 -9.92
CA ASP A 631 -0.43 0.43 -9.00
C ASP A 631 -0.84 -0.51 -7.87
N GLY A 632 -0.88 -0.02 -6.63
CA GLY A 632 -1.29 -0.82 -5.47
C GLY A 632 -0.25 -0.95 -4.36
N SER A 633 -0.42 -1.95 -3.46
CA SER A 633 0.34 -2.06 -2.21
C SER A 633 1.44 -3.15 -2.20
N ALA A 634 1.26 -4.25 -2.92
CA ALA A 634 2.19 -5.39 -2.91
C ALA A 634 3.40 -5.20 -3.85
N ARG A 635 3.95 -4.00 -3.91
CA ARG A 635 4.95 -3.56 -4.91
C ARG A 635 6.26 -4.33 -4.84
N GLU A 636 6.72 -4.62 -3.63
CA GLU A 636 7.95 -5.37 -3.41
C GLU A 636 7.79 -6.80 -3.92
N GLN A 637 6.73 -7.50 -3.51
CA GLN A 637 6.48 -8.89 -3.94
C GLN A 637 6.16 -8.97 -5.44
N ALA A 638 5.51 -7.94 -6.00
CA ALA A 638 5.27 -7.86 -7.44
C ALA A 638 6.57 -7.84 -8.27
N ALA A 639 7.65 -7.25 -7.74
CA ALA A 639 8.97 -7.25 -8.35
C ALA A 639 9.77 -8.50 -7.99
N SER A 640 9.89 -8.84 -6.70
CA SER A 640 10.73 -9.95 -6.23
C SER A 640 10.29 -11.30 -6.77
N CYS A 641 8.99 -11.56 -6.89
CA CYS A 641 8.47 -12.81 -7.46
C CYS A 641 8.89 -13.00 -8.92
N GLN A 642 8.85 -11.94 -9.72
CA GLN A 642 9.34 -12.00 -11.10
C GLN A 642 10.85 -12.29 -11.11
N ARG A 643 11.63 -11.63 -10.23
CA ARG A 643 13.08 -11.86 -10.15
C ARG A 643 13.41 -13.29 -9.73
N VAL A 644 12.70 -13.85 -8.76
CA VAL A 644 12.85 -15.24 -8.33
C VAL A 644 12.59 -16.22 -9.49
N LEU A 645 11.67 -15.89 -10.38
CA LEU A 645 11.37 -16.66 -11.60
C LEU A 645 12.32 -16.33 -12.79
N GLY A 646 13.44 -15.63 -12.53
CA GLY A 646 14.40 -15.29 -13.58
C GLY A 646 14.08 -14.01 -14.36
N GLY A 647 13.16 -13.17 -13.87
CA GLY A 647 12.84 -11.88 -14.45
C GLY A 647 14.05 -10.95 -14.45
N CYS A 648 14.37 -10.31 -15.60
CA CYS A 648 15.49 -9.38 -15.75
C CYS A 648 15.05 -7.94 -16.00
N ALA A 649 13.84 -7.74 -16.48
CA ALA A 649 13.30 -6.43 -16.78
C ALA A 649 11.77 -6.40 -16.77
N ASN A 650 11.24 -5.20 -16.69
CA ASN A 650 9.90 -4.87 -17.17
C ASN A 650 10.04 -3.90 -18.34
N ILE A 651 9.21 -4.04 -19.35
CA ILE A 651 9.08 -3.08 -20.47
C ILE A 651 7.68 -2.49 -20.39
N CYS A 652 7.57 -1.16 -20.37
CA CYS A 652 6.28 -0.48 -20.28
C CYS A 652 6.29 0.89 -20.99
N TYR A 653 5.16 1.55 -21.10
CA TYR A 653 5.12 2.95 -21.50
C TYR A 653 5.38 3.88 -20.32
N GLU A 654 4.77 3.57 -19.16
CA GLU A 654 4.93 4.33 -17.93
C GLU A 654 4.79 3.39 -16.72
N PHE A 655 5.54 3.62 -15.64
CA PHE A 655 5.31 2.97 -14.36
C PHE A 655 4.18 3.68 -13.60
N ALA A 656 3.19 2.94 -13.11
CA ALA A 656 2.05 3.50 -12.38
C ALA A 656 2.50 4.27 -11.13
N THR A 657 3.53 3.76 -10.43
CA THR A 657 4.10 4.41 -9.25
C THR A 657 5.64 4.38 -9.28
N LYS A 658 6.27 5.45 -8.75
CA LYS A 658 7.72 5.48 -8.49
C LYS A 658 8.14 4.27 -7.65
N ARG A 659 7.33 3.91 -6.66
CA ARG A 659 7.61 2.85 -5.70
C ARG A 659 7.76 1.47 -6.36
N TYR A 660 6.92 1.13 -7.35
CA TYR A 660 7.09 -0.13 -8.07
C TYR A 660 8.36 -0.13 -8.91
N ARG A 661 8.66 0.99 -9.62
CA ARG A 661 9.91 1.16 -10.35
C ARG A 661 11.14 0.96 -9.45
N SER A 662 11.14 1.60 -8.27
CA SER A 662 12.22 1.45 -7.29
C SER A 662 12.38 0.01 -6.81
N ASN A 663 11.28 -0.72 -6.59
CA ASN A 663 11.35 -2.13 -6.24
C ASN A 663 11.92 -2.99 -7.38
N CYS A 664 11.61 -2.69 -8.65
CA CYS A 664 12.27 -3.37 -9.77
C CYS A 664 13.80 -3.17 -9.70
N VAL A 665 14.27 -1.93 -9.50
CA VAL A 665 15.70 -1.62 -9.34
C VAL A 665 16.33 -2.37 -8.17
N ASN A 666 15.70 -2.32 -7.00
CA ASN A 666 16.19 -2.99 -5.78
C ASN A 666 16.35 -4.51 -5.96
N TRP A 667 15.50 -5.12 -6.77
CA TRP A 667 15.58 -6.54 -7.14
C TRP A 667 16.39 -6.81 -8.40
N GLY A 668 17.07 -5.80 -8.96
CA GLY A 668 17.95 -5.93 -10.12
C GLY A 668 17.23 -6.20 -11.44
N MET A 669 15.98 -5.76 -11.53
CA MET A 669 15.22 -5.79 -12.80
C MET A 669 15.27 -4.41 -13.46
N LEU A 670 15.67 -4.37 -14.71
CA LEU A 670 15.76 -3.14 -15.48
C LEU A 670 14.36 -2.58 -15.80
N PRO A 671 14.01 -1.38 -15.28
CA PRO A 671 12.70 -0.77 -15.50
C PRO A 671 12.69 0.01 -16.84
N PHE A 672 12.68 -0.70 -17.94
CA PHE A 672 12.69 -0.10 -19.27
C PHE A 672 11.36 0.53 -19.66
N THR A 673 11.43 1.66 -20.35
CA THR A 673 10.26 2.29 -20.98
C THR A 673 10.46 2.38 -22.49
N LEU A 674 9.36 2.49 -23.24
CA LEU A 674 9.32 2.79 -24.65
C LEU A 674 9.07 4.29 -24.86
N ALA A 675 9.40 4.79 -26.05
CA ALA A 675 9.05 6.15 -26.43
C ALA A 675 7.51 6.29 -26.54
N GLU A 676 7.02 7.51 -26.31
CA GLU A 676 5.61 7.81 -26.50
C GLU A 676 5.19 7.55 -27.96
N GLY A 677 4.10 6.80 -28.13
CA GLY A 677 3.59 6.41 -29.44
C GLY A 677 4.32 5.23 -30.12
N ALA A 678 5.40 4.68 -29.52
CA ALA A 678 6.02 3.47 -30.02
C ALA A 678 5.14 2.24 -29.74
N ALA A 679 4.94 1.37 -30.73
CA ALA A 679 4.23 0.10 -30.49
C ALA A 679 5.19 -0.96 -29.98
N PHE A 680 4.70 -1.82 -29.08
CA PHE A 680 5.35 -3.08 -28.74
C PHE A 680 4.59 -4.22 -29.40
N ASP A 681 5.16 -4.77 -30.48
CA ASP A 681 4.50 -5.80 -31.30
C ASP A 681 4.84 -7.24 -30.87
N GLY A 682 5.58 -7.39 -29.75
CA GLY A 682 5.96 -8.70 -29.21
C GLY A 682 4.78 -9.45 -28.61
N ASP A 683 4.84 -10.77 -28.76
CA ASP A 683 3.94 -11.74 -28.15
C ASP A 683 4.67 -12.56 -27.07
N ALA A 684 3.93 -13.26 -26.19
CA ALA A 684 4.54 -14.20 -25.26
C ALA A 684 5.27 -15.32 -26.03
N GLY A 685 6.52 -15.58 -25.64
CA GLY A 685 7.42 -16.51 -26.31
C GLY A 685 8.47 -15.86 -27.21
N ASP A 686 8.28 -14.62 -27.63
CA ASP A 686 9.27 -13.84 -28.38
C ASP A 686 10.49 -13.45 -27.53
N PHE A 687 11.53 -12.92 -28.16
CA PHE A 687 12.75 -12.55 -27.46
C PHE A 687 13.12 -11.07 -27.67
N VAL A 688 13.67 -10.46 -26.64
CA VAL A 688 14.27 -9.11 -26.69
C VAL A 688 15.75 -9.23 -26.36
N TYR A 689 16.62 -8.87 -27.33
CA TYR A 689 18.06 -8.83 -27.15
C TYR A 689 18.56 -7.41 -26.90
N VAL A 690 19.32 -7.21 -25.81
CA VAL A 690 19.92 -5.91 -25.46
C VAL A 690 21.44 -6.06 -25.37
N PRO A 691 22.16 -5.72 -26.44
CA PRO A 691 23.62 -5.79 -26.48
C PRO A 691 24.26 -4.71 -25.63
N GLY A 692 25.38 -5.05 -24.96
CA GLY A 692 26.18 -4.11 -24.18
C GLY A 692 25.45 -3.42 -23.04
N VAL A 693 24.41 -4.05 -22.51
CA VAL A 693 23.55 -3.44 -21.47
C VAL A 693 24.35 -3.05 -20.24
N ARG A 694 25.31 -3.88 -19.82
CA ARG A 694 26.15 -3.61 -18.65
C ARG A 694 27.03 -2.38 -18.85
N GLU A 695 27.72 -2.29 -20.00
CA GLU A 695 28.57 -1.15 -20.32
C GLU A 695 27.80 0.16 -20.42
N LYS A 696 26.65 0.14 -21.11
CA LYS A 696 25.77 1.29 -21.25
C LYS A 696 25.25 1.78 -19.90
N LEU A 697 24.79 0.86 -19.06
CA LEU A 697 24.33 1.18 -17.72
C LEU A 697 25.45 1.79 -16.86
N ALA A 698 26.66 1.24 -16.94
CA ALA A 698 27.81 1.75 -16.19
C ALA A 698 28.21 3.18 -16.61
N ARG A 699 28.06 3.53 -17.89
CA ARG A 699 28.26 4.89 -18.40
C ARG A 699 27.13 5.86 -18.01
N GLY A 700 25.97 5.35 -17.66
CA GLY A 700 24.77 6.15 -17.38
C GLY A 700 24.00 6.53 -18.65
N ASP A 701 24.12 5.74 -19.71
CA ASP A 701 23.34 5.93 -20.93
C ASP A 701 21.84 5.75 -20.61
N GLU A 702 21.00 6.56 -21.20
CA GLU A 702 19.54 6.47 -21.04
C GLU A 702 18.86 5.71 -22.18
N GLU A 703 19.55 5.54 -23.33
CA GLU A 703 19.05 4.84 -24.50
C GLU A 703 19.75 3.50 -24.70
N PHE A 704 18.95 2.45 -24.84
CA PHE A 704 19.40 1.08 -25.04
C PHE A 704 18.82 0.53 -26.35
N PRO A 705 19.56 0.63 -27.46
CA PRO A 705 19.18 -0.05 -28.68
C PRO A 705 19.04 -1.55 -28.42
N ALA A 706 17.94 -2.12 -28.86
CA ALA A 706 17.58 -3.51 -28.64
C ALA A 706 16.97 -4.12 -29.90
N VAL A 707 16.83 -5.43 -29.93
CA VAL A 707 16.22 -6.15 -31.04
C VAL A 707 15.10 -7.05 -30.50
N LEU A 708 13.88 -6.82 -30.97
CA LEU A 708 12.76 -7.73 -30.78
C LEU A 708 12.79 -8.82 -31.86
N VAL A 709 12.87 -10.08 -31.44
CA VAL A 709 12.73 -11.24 -32.35
C VAL A 709 11.28 -11.72 -32.22
N HIS A 710 10.45 -11.28 -33.17
CA HIS A 710 9.03 -11.64 -33.25
C HIS A 710 8.81 -12.61 -34.43
N LYS A 711 8.28 -13.80 -34.12
CA LYS A 711 8.00 -14.85 -35.13
C LYS A 711 9.21 -15.13 -36.05
N GLY A 712 10.42 -15.20 -35.45
CA GLY A 712 11.68 -15.46 -36.16
C GLY A 712 12.24 -14.28 -36.99
N LYS A 713 11.68 -13.08 -36.86
CA LYS A 713 12.15 -11.86 -37.53
C LYS A 713 12.70 -10.86 -36.51
N ALA A 714 13.90 -10.40 -36.75
CA ALA A 714 14.55 -9.36 -35.96
C ALA A 714 14.02 -7.97 -36.33
N GLN A 715 13.58 -7.20 -35.34
CA GLN A 715 13.07 -5.84 -35.48
C GLN A 715 13.81 -4.93 -34.51
N PRO A 716 14.40 -3.81 -34.92
CA PRO A 716 15.06 -2.88 -34.03
C PRO A 716 14.02 -2.17 -33.18
N ILE A 717 14.29 -2.05 -31.87
CA ILE A 717 13.51 -1.26 -30.91
C ILE A 717 14.47 -0.44 -30.06
N THR A 718 14.00 0.63 -29.46
CA THR A 718 14.78 1.41 -28.48
C THR A 718 14.09 1.37 -27.14
N LEU A 719 14.83 0.93 -26.12
CA LEU A 719 14.42 0.93 -24.72
C LEU A 719 15.06 2.12 -24.01
N TYR A 720 14.37 2.68 -23.03
CA TYR A 720 14.84 3.82 -22.26
C TYR A 720 14.92 3.49 -20.78
N LEU A 721 15.98 3.94 -20.12
CA LEU A 721 16.16 3.87 -18.67
C LEU A 721 16.47 5.28 -18.17
N LYS A 722 15.42 6.09 -18.02
CA LYS A 722 15.51 7.52 -17.67
C LYS A 722 15.59 7.75 -16.17
N ASN A 723 16.25 8.85 -15.79
CA ASN A 723 16.31 9.33 -14.40
C ASN A 723 16.84 8.27 -13.41
N THR A 724 17.89 7.54 -13.78
CA THR A 724 18.50 6.52 -12.92
C THR A 724 19.66 7.12 -12.14
N SER A 725 19.61 7.11 -10.81
CA SER A 725 20.68 7.61 -9.95
C SER A 725 21.95 6.74 -10.04
N ALA A 726 23.07 7.25 -9.55
CA ALA A 726 24.31 6.49 -9.51
C ALA A 726 24.15 5.22 -8.64
N GLU A 727 23.48 5.34 -7.51
CA GLU A 727 23.20 4.20 -6.62
C GLU A 727 22.29 3.17 -7.31
N GLU A 728 21.21 3.59 -7.96
CA GLU A 728 20.34 2.68 -8.70
C GLU A 728 21.11 1.92 -9.80
N ARG A 729 22.06 2.56 -10.48
CA ARG A 729 22.92 1.88 -11.47
C ARG A 729 23.80 0.81 -10.82
N GLU A 730 24.43 1.13 -9.67
CA GLU A 730 25.24 0.16 -8.94
C GLU A 730 24.42 -1.05 -8.46
N LEU A 731 23.19 -0.83 -7.95
CA LEU A 731 22.28 -1.90 -7.56
C LEU A 731 21.98 -2.84 -8.77
N LEU A 732 21.67 -2.26 -9.92
CA LEU A 732 21.39 -3.03 -11.14
C LEU A 732 22.64 -3.78 -11.64
N LEU A 733 23.81 -3.16 -11.61
CA LEU A 733 25.08 -3.78 -12.03
C LEU A 733 25.48 -4.95 -11.14
N THR A 734 25.25 -4.85 -9.83
CA THR A 734 25.58 -5.90 -8.84
C THR A 734 24.52 -7.00 -8.78
N GLY A 735 23.38 -6.80 -9.42
CA GLY A 735 22.30 -7.78 -9.58
C GLY A 735 21.12 -7.59 -8.62
N CYS A 736 21.32 -7.04 -7.44
CA CYS A 736 20.27 -6.64 -6.50
C CYS A 736 20.84 -5.94 -5.26
N LEU A 737 19.96 -5.36 -4.46
CA LEU A 737 20.26 -4.68 -3.21
C LEU A 737 21.09 -5.56 -2.24
N MET A 738 20.74 -6.85 -2.09
CA MET A 738 21.45 -7.77 -1.21
C MET A 738 22.92 -7.91 -1.60
N ASN A 739 23.19 -8.13 -2.88
CA ASN A 739 24.56 -8.27 -3.39
C ASN A 739 25.38 -6.99 -3.20
N HIS A 740 24.77 -5.86 -3.51
CA HIS A 740 25.41 -4.55 -3.42
C HIS A 740 25.89 -4.27 -2.00
N TYR A 741 24.99 -4.34 -1.02
CA TYR A 741 25.35 -4.04 0.37
C TYR A 741 26.20 -5.13 1.03
N ALA A 742 26.00 -6.41 0.70
CA ALA A 742 26.90 -7.46 1.19
C ALA A 742 28.35 -7.25 0.72
N ALA A 743 28.55 -6.72 -0.48
CA ALA A 743 29.88 -6.39 -0.98
C ALA A 743 30.50 -5.17 -0.26
N GLN A 744 29.69 -4.17 0.10
CA GLN A 744 30.15 -3.01 0.87
C GLN A 744 30.49 -3.38 2.32
N ASN A 745 29.68 -4.20 2.97
CA ASN A 745 29.87 -4.59 4.38
C ASN A 745 31.00 -5.63 4.57
N ARG A 746 31.53 -6.23 3.49
CA ARG A 746 32.72 -7.10 3.54
C ARG A 746 34.05 -6.35 3.38
N ARG A 747 33.99 -5.08 3.00
CA ARG A 747 35.16 -4.18 2.89
C ARG A 747 35.40 -3.44 4.22
#